data_94faf0ecfed7025143d449d3486d2fe2
#
_entry.id   94faf0ecfed7025143d449d3486d2fe2
#
_cell.length_a   1.000
_cell.length_b   1.000
_cell.length_c   1.000
_cell.angle_alpha   90.00
_cell.angle_beta   90.00
_cell.angle_gamma   90.00
#
_symmetry.space_group_name_H-M   'P 1'
#
loop_
_entity.id
_entity.type
_entity.pdbx_description
1 polymer ?
#
loop_
_entity_poly.entity_id
_entity_poly.type
_entity_poly.pdbx_seq_one_letter_code
_entity_poly.pdbx_strand_id
1 'polypeptide(L)'
;MTIKDLKEGQSATICTVGGDGALRQHFLDMGVIPGIEVKLIKYAPMGDPLEIRIHDYELTLRLADAEQIEVSDKKSDEDEHRKDNKKDKALVEHPGLGEGGKYHVKADEHPLPKDEILTFALVGNQNCGKTTLFNQLTGSNQHVGNFPGVTVDRKEGMIKGYPDTRVTDLPGVYSLSPYSSEEIVTRQFVFDEKPKGIINIVDATNIERNLYLTMQLMELDIPMVLALNMMDEVRENGGSIRINQLESMLGIPVIPISAIKNQGVDELIEHAVHVARYQERPGRQDFCDPEDHGGSVHRCLHGIMHLIEDHAENAGIPVRFAAAKVAEGDAEMEKSLHLEQNETEMIEHIVSQMEEERGIDRAAAIADMRFDFIQRICRQTVVKPAESKERIRSRRIDAVLTGKYTAIPTFILIMGAVFFLTFNVIGAVLQNLLGKGIDYLTAQMDQLLTAWSVNTVLHSLVIDGIFKGVGSVLSFLPIIVVLFLFLSLLEDSGYMARVAFVMDKPLRKIGLSGRSIVPMLVGFGCTVPGIMASRTLPSERDRKMTILLTPFMSCSAKLPIYAFFATAFFPKYKALVMVGLYVVGILTGILVALIIRKTLFKGEAVPFVMELPNYRMPALKNVLQLLWEKAKDFLQRAFTVIFVATIVIWFLQSFDLHFNLTADSQNSILAVVAGLIAPVFAPLGFGDWRISTALISGFMAKESVVSTLSVLTGSMDVIHKILTPASALSLLIFCLLYTPCVAAVSSVKRELGSKWALVVVFGQCVVAWIMAALVYAICLCF
;
A
#
# COMPACT_ATOMS: atom_id res chain seq x y z
N MET A 1 -5.45 4.03 35.42
CA MET A 1 -6.29 3.37 34.40
C MET A 1 -5.62 3.48 33.05
N THR A 2 -6.00 2.66 32.10
CA THR A 2 -5.39 2.68 30.75
C THR A 2 -6.38 3.23 29.71
N ILE A 3 -5.91 3.55 28.51
CA ILE A 3 -6.80 3.98 27.42
C ILE A 3 -7.90 2.95 27.14
N LYS A 4 -7.61 1.67 27.31
CA LYS A 4 -8.59 0.59 27.17
C LYS A 4 -9.79 0.71 28.13
N ASP A 5 -9.59 1.28 29.31
CA ASP A 5 -10.62 1.39 30.35
C ASP A 5 -11.58 2.57 30.11
N LEU A 6 -11.27 3.45 29.17
CA LEU A 6 -12.11 4.60 28.81
C LEU A 6 -13.42 4.14 28.15
N LYS A 7 -14.48 4.91 28.41
CA LYS A 7 -15.77 4.75 27.71
C LYS A 7 -15.80 5.59 26.45
N GLU A 8 -16.61 5.17 25.47
CA GLU A 8 -16.82 5.96 24.24
C GLU A 8 -17.25 7.39 24.59
N GLY A 9 -16.52 8.36 24.06
CA GLY A 9 -16.72 9.79 24.32
C GLY A 9 -16.00 10.34 25.55
N GLN A 10 -15.37 9.50 26.38
CA GLN A 10 -14.63 9.92 27.58
C GLN A 10 -13.24 10.46 27.19
N SER A 11 -12.83 11.54 27.84
CA SER A 11 -11.48 12.12 27.74
C SER A 11 -10.69 11.82 29.01
N ALA A 12 -9.37 11.68 28.88
CA ALA A 12 -8.42 11.53 29.96
C ALA A 12 -7.05 12.09 29.56
N THR A 13 -6.17 12.35 30.51
CA THR A 13 -4.79 12.82 30.23
C THR A 13 -3.83 11.63 30.26
N ILE A 14 -2.94 11.52 29.29
CA ILE A 14 -1.90 10.48 29.22
C ILE A 14 -0.89 10.75 30.35
N CYS A 15 -0.60 9.74 31.16
CA CYS A 15 0.41 9.80 32.21
C CYS A 15 1.72 9.17 31.76
N THR A 16 1.64 7.95 31.22
CA THR A 16 2.81 7.20 30.74
C THR A 16 2.47 6.45 29.47
N VAL A 17 3.47 6.33 28.58
CA VAL A 17 3.41 5.51 27.38
C VAL A 17 4.36 4.34 27.56
N GLY A 18 3.80 3.19 27.89
CA GLY A 18 4.55 1.94 28.09
C GLY A 18 4.95 1.27 26.77
N GLY A 19 5.57 0.11 26.91
CA GLY A 19 6.14 -0.65 25.79
C GLY A 19 7.59 -0.27 25.53
N ASP A 20 8.24 -1.01 24.61
CA ASP A 20 9.65 -0.85 24.30
C ASP A 20 9.89 -0.78 22.78
N GLY A 21 11.03 -0.23 22.41
CA GLY A 21 11.55 -0.26 21.04
C GLY A 21 10.78 0.61 20.03
N ALA A 22 10.86 0.23 18.75
CA ALA A 22 10.40 1.03 17.63
C ALA A 22 8.87 1.33 17.65
N LEU A 23 8.05 0.45 18.22
CA LEU A 23 6.61 0.69 18.32
C LEU A 23 6.28 1.84 19.27
N ARG A 24 6.93 1.86 20.44
CA ARG A 24 6.76 2.92 21.41
C ARG A 24 7.22 4.26 20.84
N GLN A 25 8.39 4.27 20.19
CA GLN A 25 8.88 5.47 19.50
C GLN A 25 7.86 5.96 18.45
N HIS A 26 7.25 5.04 17.70
CA HIS A 26 6.22 5.38 16.72
C HIS A 26 4.99 6.03 17.38
N PHE A 27 4.55 5.59 18.56
CA PHE A 27 3.46 6.25 19.30
C PHE A 27 3.85 7.68 19.71
N LEU A 28 5.06 7.88 20.20
CA LEU A 28 5.57 9.19 20.58
C LEU A 28 5.66 10.12 19.35
N ASP A 29 6.19 9.62 18.23
CA ASP A 29 6.25 10.35 16.95
C ASP A 29 4.86 10.70 16.41
N MET A 30 3.85 9.91 16.79
CA MET A 30 2.44 10.14 16.49
C MET A 30 1.74 11.06 17.50
N GLY A 31 2.46 11.66 18.45
CA GLY A 31 1.92 12.58 19.44
C GLY A 31 1.18 11.94 20.61
N VAL A 32 1.34 10.62 20.81
CA VAL A 32 0.89 9.94 22.04
C VAL A 32 1.96 10.18 23.11
N ILE A 33 1.90 11.33 23.78
CA ILE A 33 2.93 11.75 24.74
C ILE A 33 2.30 12.03 26.11
N PRO A 34 3.05 11.89 27.22
CA PRO A 34 2.56 12.26 28.56
C PRO A 34 2.10 13.73 28.62
N GLY A 35 1.05 14.00 29.37
CA GLY A 35 0.48 15.35 29.54
C GLY A 35 -0.63 15.71 28.55
N ILE A 36 -0.77 15.00 27.42
CA ILE A 36 -1.75 15.30 26.38
C ILE A 36 -3.12 14.66 26.67
N GLU A 37 -4.20 15.41 26.36
CA GLU A 37 -5.57 14.90 26.45
C GLU A 37 -5.86 13.91 25.30
N VAL A 38 -6.30 12.72 25.67
CA VAL A 38 -6.79 11.69 24.74
C VAL A 38 -8.29 11.50 24.93
N LYS A 39 -9.05 11.38 23.85
CA LYS A 39 -10.47 11.08 23.85
C LYS A 39 -10.77 9.80 23.11
N LEU A 40 -11.43 8.83 23.75
CA LEU A 40 -11.90 7.63 23.06
C LEU A 40 -13.13 7.99 22.19
N ILE A 41 -13.04 7.78 20.91
CA ILE A 41 -14.13 8.06 19.95
C ILE A 41 -15.06 6.86 19.84
N LYS A 42 -14.53 5.70 19.46
CA LYS A 42 -15.30 4.45 19.30
C LYS A 42 -14.39 3.22 19.25
N TYR A 43 -14.98 2.05 19.38
CA TYR A 43 -14.36 0.77 19.07
C TYR A 43 -14.72 0.33 17.65
N ALA A 44 -13.83 -0.43 17.01
CA ALA A 44 -14.19 -1.16 15.79
C ALA A 44 -15.38 -2.09 16.05
N PRO A 45 -16.19 -2.47 15.05
CA PRO A 45 -17.41 -3.28 15.22
C PRO A 45 -17.19 -4.58 15.99
N MET A 46 -16.00 -5.16 15.90
CA MET A 46 -15.61 -6.37 16.64
C MET A 46 -14.95 -6.08 18.00
N GLY A 47 -14.95 -4.82 18.46
CA GLY A 47 -14.41 -4.35 19.73
C GLY A 47 -12.90 -4.15 19.77
N ASP A 48 -12.19 -4.27 18.63
CA ASP A 48 -10.75 -4.05 18.49
C ASP A 48 -10.42 -3.91 17.00
N PRO A 49 -9.65 -2.88 16.56
CA PRO A 49 -8.99 -1.82 17.32
C PRO A 49 -9.96 -0.74 17.88
N LEU A 50 -9.43 0.20 18.64
CA LEU A 50 -10.14 1.40 19.09
C LEU A 50 -9.65 2.63 18.32
N GLU A 51 -10.51 3.65 18.25
CA GLU A 51 -10.22 4.95 17.64
C GLU A 51 -10.18 6.03 18.71
N ILE A 52 -9.06 6.71 18.83
CA ILE A 52 -8.85 7.81 19.76
C ILE A 52 -8.64 9.11 19.01
N ARG A 53 -8.92 10.22 19.71
CA ARG A 53 -8.54 11.56 19.28
C ARG A 53 -7.46 12.08 20.19
N ILE A 54 -6.36 12.55 19.58
CA ILE A 54 -5.26 13.22 20.22
C ILE A 54 -5.01 14.50 19.42
N HIS A 55 -4.78 15.61 20.08
CA HIS A 55 -4.70 16.91 19.41
C HIS A 55 -5.96 17.13 18.53
N ASP A 56 -5.81 17.35 17.24
CA ASP A 56 -6.94 17.54 16.32
C ASP A 56 -7.11 16.41 15.29
N TYR A 57 -6.48 15.25 15.47
CA TYR A 57 -6.59 14.13 14.55
C TYR A 57 -7.03 12.82 15.23
N GLU A 58 -7.47 11.87 14.44
CA GLU A 58 -7.99 10.58 14.88
C GLU A 58 -6.99 9.47 14.55
N LEU A 59 -6.66 8.66 15.55
CA LEU A 59 -5.68 7.58 15.48
C LEU A 59 -6.32 6.28 15.90
N THR A 60 -5.98 5.16 15.25
CA THR A 60 -6.42 3.84 15.64
C THR A 60 -5.32 3.10 16.41
N LEU A 61 -5.69 2.47 17.53
CA LEU A 61 -4.81 1.66 18.35
C LEU A 61 -5.45 0.29 18.61
N ARG A 62 -4.63 -0.75 18.70
CA ARG A 62 -5.11 -2.05 19.21
C ARG A 62 -5.33 -1.99 20.71
N LEU A 63 -6.24 -2.84 21.21
CA LEU A 63 -6.49 -2.94 22.67
C LEU A 63 -5.22 -3.31 23.44
N ALA A 64 -4.37 -4.17 22.89
CA ALA A 64 -3.11 -4.56 23.52
C ALA A 64 -2.14 -3.38 23.66
N ASP A 65 -2.12 -2.48 22.68
CA ASP A 65 -1.28 -1.27 22.72
C ASP A 65 -1.90 -0.23 23.67
N ALA A 66 -3.24 -0.09 23.66
CA ALA A 66 -3.97 0.80 24.54
C ALA A 66 -3.89 0.40 26.04
N GLU A 67 -3.65 -0.89 26.34
CA GLU A 67 -3.37 -1.40 27.70
C GLU A 67 -2.04 -0.89 28.27
N GLN A 68 -1.09 -0.52 27.40
CA GLN A 68 0.23 -0.05 27.79
C GLN A 68 0.30 1.46 28.03
N ILE A 69 -0.77 2.19 27.69
CA ILE A 69 -0.82 3.65 27.85
C ILE A 69 -1.68 3.99 29.05
N GLU A 70 -1.03 4.48 30.10
CA GLU A 70 -1.71 4.88 31.33
C GLU A 70 -2.29 6.28 31.21
N VAL A 71 -3.51 6.46 31.73
CA VAL A 71 -4.22 7.74 31.70
C VAL A 71 -4.85 8.05 33.08
N SER A 72 -5.05 9.36 33.32
CA SER A 72 -5.73 9.84 34.53
C SER A 72 -6.94 10.70 34.17
N ASP A 73 -7.95 10.73 35.04
CA ASP A 73 -9.15 11.58 34.90
C ASP A 73 -8.88 13.05 35.25
N LYS A 74 -7.65 13.43 35.62
CA LYS A 74 -7.28 14.82 35.87
C LYS A 74 -7.24 15.58 34.55
N LYS A 75 -8.02 16.66 34.44
CA LYS A 75 -7.87 17.61 33.36
C LYS A 75 -6.50 18.29 33.49
N SER A 76 -5.78 18.40 32.37
CA SER A 76 -4.60 19.26 32.32
C SER A 76 -5.00 20.71 32.56
N ASP A 77 -4.23 21.45 33.34
CA ASP A 77 -4.47 22.88 33.63
C ASP A 77 -4.39 23.79 32.40
N GLU A 78 -4.07 23.24 31.22
CA GLU A 78 -3.89 24.01 29.95
C GLU A 78 -5.19 24.44 29.27
N ASP A 79 -6.38 23.99 29.69
CA ASP A 79 -7.66 24.35 29.05
C ASP A 79 -8.16 25.77 29.34
N GLU A 80 -7.54 26.51 30.28
CA GLU A 80 -7.96 27.89 30.58
C GLU A 80 -7.50 28.91 29.52
N HIS A 81 -6.48 28.61 28.72
CA HIS A 81 -5.96 29.54 27.70
C HIS A 81 -6.59 29.42 26.29
N ARG A 82 -7.55 28.53 26.11
CA ARG A 82 -8.20 28.30 24.81
C ARG A 82 -9.23 29.36 24.37
N LYS A 83 -9.53 30.37 25.18
CA LYS A 83 -10.72 31.22 24.95
C LYS A 83 -10.50 32.52 24.18
N ASP A 84 -9.29 32.94 23.83
CA ASP A 84 -9.05 34.33 23.44
C ASP A 84 -8.61 34.66 21.99
N ASN A 85 -8.77 33.73 21.01
CA ASN A 85 -8.38 34.05 19.61
C ASN A 85 -9.54 34.09 18.62
N LYS A 86 -10.65 34.79 18.94
CA LYS A 86 -11.81 34.94 18.03
C LYS A 86 -11.81 36.15 17.11
N LYS A 87 -10.78 36.98 17.07
CA LYS A 87 -10.82 38.25 16.33
C LYS A 87 -9.58 38.46 15.48
N ASP A 88 -9.39 37.76 14.41
CA ASP A 88 -8.74 38.35 13.23
C ASP A 88 -8.81 37.35 12.08
N LYS A 89 -9.64 37.63 11.07
CA LYS A 89 -9.55 36.99 9.77
C LYS A 89 -8.25 37.46 9.12
N ALA A 90 -7.17 36.73 9.32
CA ALA A 90 -5.91 37.03 8.69
C ALA A 90 -6.01 36.83 7.19
N LEU A 91 -5.68 37.84 6.40
CA LEU A 91 -5.41 37.69 4.98
C LEU A 91 -4.20 36.72 4.82
N VAL A 92 -4.36 35.74 3.93
CA VAL A 92 -3.27 34.84 3.53
C VAL A 92 -2.48 35.58 2.47
N GLU A 93 -1.41 36.26 2.86
CA GLU A 93 -0.48 36.85 1.94
C GLU A 93 0.79 36.00 1.89
N HIS A 94 1.28 35.73 0.69
CA HIS A 94 2.57 35.08 0.48
C HIS A 94 3.58 36.14 0.06
N PRO A 95 4.78 36.14 0.67
CA PRO A 95 5.74 37.21 0.42
C PRO A 95 6.29 37.25 -1.00
N GLY A 96 6.47 36.18 -1.70
CA GLY A 96 7.13 36.12 -3.00
C GLY A 96 8.64 35.90 -2.94
N LEU A 97 9.26 35.68 -4.10
CA LEU A 97 10.70 35.40 -4.23
C LEU A 97 11.56 36.64 -3.91
N GLY A 98 12.60 36.43 -3.13
CA GLY A 98 13.65 37.45 -2.94
C GLY A 98 13.31 38.60 -2.00
N GLU A 99 12.41 38.40 -1.06
CA GLU A 99 11.97 39.42 -0.13
C GLU A 99 13.01 39.82 0.90
N GLY A 100 13.78 40.78 0.53
CA GLY A 100 14.53 41.63 1.47
C GLY A 100 15.54 40.94 2.37
N GLY A 101 16.01 39.74 2.04
CA GLY A 101 17.08 39.09 2.81
C GLY A 101 16.70 38.59 4.20
N LYS A 102 15.40 38.43 4.50
CA LYS A 102 14.95 37.97 5.83
C LYS A 102 15.25 36.52 6.10
N TYR A 103 15.29 35.70 5.03
CA TYR A 103 15.62 34.26 5.05
C TYR A 103 16.82 33.91 4.18
N HIS A 104 17.32 34.87 3.37
CA HIS A 104 18.43 34.74 2.43
C HIS A 104 19.57 35.66 2.84
N VAL A 105 20.50 35.15 3.59
CA VAL A 105 21.71 35.92 3.95
C VAL A 105 22.69 35.79 2.81
N LYS A 106 22.81 36.78 1.95
CA LYS A 106 23.70 36.78 0.77
C LYS A 106 25.15 36.42 1.07
N ALA A 107 25.61 36.60 2.30
CA ALA A 107 26.96 36.22 2.72
C ALA A 107 27.17 34.71 2.77
N ASP A 108 26.11 33.91 2.95
CA ASP A 108 26.14 32.46 3.08
C ASP A 108 25.71 31.75 1.80
N GLU A 109 25.46 32.49 0.70
CA GLU A 109 25.10 31.93 -0.59
C GLU A 109 26.29 31.20 -1.23
N HIS A 110 26.16 29.92 -1.46
CA HIS A 110 27.10 29.07 -2.22
C HIS A 110 26.43 28.52 -3.47
N PRO A 111 26.21 29.33 -4.52
CA PRO A 111 25.43 28.93 -5.67
C PRO A 111 26.10 27.78 -6.43
N LEU A 112 25.34 26.73 -6.69
CA LEU A 112 25.76 25.61 -7.51
C LEU A 112 25.97 26.05 -8.97
N PRO A 113 26.89 25.40 -9.73
CA PRO A 113 27.09 25.65 -11.15
C PRO A 113 25.76 25.56 -11.90
N LYS A 114 25.58 26.40 -12.95
CA LYS A 114 24.32 26.45 -13.72
C LYS A 114 23.98 25.14 -14.45
N ASP A 115 24.97 24.36 -14.80
CA ASP A 115 24.92 23.08 -15.50
C ASP A 115 24.78 21.87 -14.54
N GLU A 116 24.81 22.10 -13.23
CA GLU A 116 24.58 21.03 -12.24
C GLU A 116 23.11 20.66 -12.17
N ILE A 117 22.82 19.33 -12.24
CA ILE A 117 21.46 18.80 -12.11
C ILE A 117 21.02 18.93 -10.65
N LEU A 118 19.91 19.63 -10.43
CA LEU A 118 19.29 19.74 -9.12
C LEU A 118 18.44 18.51 -8.84
N THR A 119 18.75 17.82 -7.76
CA THR A 119 18.00 16.65 -7.30
C THR A 119 17.13 17.00 -6.10
N PHE A 120 15.84 16.71 -6.19
CA PHE A 120 14.88 16.98 -5.14
C PHE A 120 14.31 15.68 -4.55
N ALA A 121 14.21 15.64 -3.23
CA ALA A 121 13.40 14.65 -2.52
C ALA A 121 12.00 15.24 -2.23
N LEU A 122 10.94 14.59 -2.71
CA LEU A 122 9.57 14.94 -2.33
C LEU A 122 9.17 14.11 -1.11
N VAL A 123 9.06 14.77 0.04
CA VAL A 123 8.81 14.14 1.34
C VAL A 123 7.51 14.65 1.96
N GLY A 124 6.80 13.82 2.69
CA GLY A 124 5.59 14.23 3.42
C GLY A 124 4.85 13.04 3.98
N ASN A 125 3.87 13.33 4.84
CA ASN A 125 3.06 12.31 5.50
C ASN A 125 2.20 11.52 4.50
N GLN A 126 1.66 10.40 4.96
CA GLN A 126 0.65 9.68 4.18
C GLN A 126 -0.58 10.58 3.97
N ASN A 127 -1.19 10.51 2.80
CA ASN A 127 -2.39 11.28 2.42
C ASN A 127 -2.25 12.81 2.35
N CYS A 128 -1.06 13.40 2.46
CA CYS A 128 -0.84 14.84 2.31
C CYS A 128 -0.95 15.35 0.85
N GLY A 129 -1.15 14.46 -0.13
CA GLY A 129 -1.28 14.80 -1.55
C GLY A 129 0.04 14.72 -2.35
N LYS A 130 1.05 14.01 -1.84
CA LYS A 130 2.39 13.87 -2.42
C LYS A 130 2.37 13.37 -3.87
N THR A 131 1.71 12.23 -4.13
CA THR A 131 1.62 11.67 -5.49
C THR A 131 0.87 12.60 -6.45
N THR A 132 -0.12 13.35 -5.97
CA THR A 132 -0.81 14.35 -6.79
C THR A 132 0.14 15.47 -7.19
N LEU A 133 0.91 15.99 -6.25
CA LEU A 133 1.92 17.02 -6.50
C LEU A 133 3.01 16.49 -7.45
N PHE A 134 3.54 15.29 -7.20
CA PHE A 134 4.54 14.67 -8.08
C PHE A 134 4.06 14.58 -9.54
N ASN A 135 2.80 14.16 -9.75
CA ASN A 135 2.20 14.08 -11.08
C ASN A 135 2.02 15.47 -11.74
N GLN A 136 1.77 16.52 -10.96
CA GLN A 136 1.72 17.90 -11.48
C GLN A 136 3.11 18.39 -11.88
N LEU A 137 4.13 18.12 -11.05
CA LEU A 137 5.52 18.50 -11.30
C LEU A 137 6.10 17.82 -12.54
N THR A 138 5.92 16.50 -12.68
CA THR A 138 6.61 15.68 -13.70
C THR A 138 5.78 15.39 -14.94
N GLY A 139 4.45 15.32 -14.83
CA GLY A 139 3.56 14.95 -15.92
C GLY A 139 3.76 13.51 -16.39
N SER A 140 4.02 13.33 -17.70
CA SER A 140 4.25 12.01 -18.31
C SER A 140 5.71 11.52 -18.25
N ASN A 141 6.64 12.37 -17.81
CA ASN A 141 8.08 12.08 -17.79
C ASN A 141 8.48 11.42 -16.46
N GLN A 142 7.94 10.23 -16.19
CA GLN A 142 8.19 9.49 -14.94
C GLN A 142 8.93 8.20 -15.24
N HIS A 143 9.88 7.87 -14.36
CA HIS A 143 10.54 6.57 -14.32
C HIS A 143 10.11 5.84 -13.05
N VAL A 144 9.66 4.60 -13.20
CA VAL A 144 9.20 3.78 -12.06
C VAL A 144 10.14 2.60 -11.90
N GLY A 145 10.71 2.45 -10.72
CA GLY A 145 11.58 1.34 -10.32
C GLY A 145 11.31 0.96 -8.87
N ASN A 146 12.23 0.22 -8.26
CA ASN A 146 12.19 -0.03 -6.82
C ASN A 146 13.43 0.59 -6.19
N PHE A 147 13.34 0.99 -4.92
CA PHE A 147 14.51 1.36 -4.15
C PHE A 147 15.45 0.16 -3.98
N PRO A 148 16.78 0.35 -3.98
CA PRO A 148 17.74 -0.74 -3.84
C PRO A 148 17.49 -1.58 -2.58
N GLY A 149 17.48 -2.91 -2.72
CA GLY A 149 17.36 -3.85 -1.61
C GLY A 149 15.97 -4.01 -0.99
N VAL A 150 14.99 -3.23 -1.40
CA VAL A 150 13.62 -3.25 -0.88
C VAL A 150 12.59 -3.26 -2.02
N THR A 151 11.34 -3.58 -1.68
CA THR A 151 10.24 -3.66 -2.65
C THR A 151 9.33 -2.44 -2.64
N VAL A 152 9.85 -1.32 -2.17
CA VAL A 152 9.18 -0.03 -2.20
C VAL A 152 9.39 0.61 -3.57
N ASP A 153 8.33 1.09 -4.18
CA ASP A 153 8.38 1.70 -5.51
C ASP A 153 9.14 3.04 -5.45
N ARG A 154 10.14 3.20 -6.33
CA ARG A 154 10.84 4.47 -6.57
C ARG A 154 10.26 5.12 -7.81
N LYS A 155 9.69 6.30 -7.66
CA LYS A 155 9.23 7.13 -8.77
C LYS A 155 10.12 8.34 -8.90
N GLU A 156 10.62 8.56 -10.09
CA GLU A 156 11.53 9.65 -10.40
C GLU A 156 11.11 10.32 -11.69
N GLY A 157 11.24 11.64 -11.76
CA GLY A 157 10.87 12.38 -12.95
C GLY A 157 11.54 13.74 -13.02
N MET A 158 11.58 14.31 -14.24
CA MET A 158 12.06 15.67 -14.46
C MET A 158 10.91 16.67 -14.26
N ILE A 159 11.20 17.80 -13.65
CA ILE A 159 10.22 18.86 -13.44
C ILE A 159 9.95 19.55 -14.79
N LYS A 160 8.68 19.75 -15.10
CA LYS A 160 8.26 20.43 -16.33
C LYS A 160 8.81 21.86 -16.40
N GLY A 161 9.37 22.23 -17.55
CA GLY A 161 9.95 23.56 -17.76
C GLY A 161 11.35 23.73 -17.18
N TYR A 162 11.87 22.75 -16.42
CA TYR A 162 13.19 22.77 -15.81
C TYR A 162 13.97 21.49 -16.13
N PRO A 163 14.62 21.41 -17.30
CA PRO A 163 15.26 20.18 -17.77
C PRO A 163 16.43 19.71 -16.88
N ASP A 164 17.02 20.61 -16.11
CA ASP A 164 18.14 20.32 -15.21
C ASP A 164 17.68 20.01 -13.78
N THR A 165 16.40 19.67 -13.58
CA THR A 165 15.85 19.34 -12.28
C THR A 165 15.22 17.97 -12.27
N ARG A 166 15.53 17.18 -11.26
CA ARG A 166 14.99 15.84 -11.04
C ARG A 166 14.33 15.76 -9.67
N VAL A 167 13.13 15.19 -9.61
CA VAL A 167 12.42 14.96 -8.35
C VAL A 167 12.16 13.46 -8.16
N THR A 168 12.44 12.98 -6.94
CA THR A 168 12.15 11.59 -6.52
C THR A 168 11.00 11.62 -5.51
N ASP A 169 9.92 10.86 -5.79
CA ASP A 169 8.79 10.67 -4.87
C ASP A 169 9.18 9.63 -3.82
N LEU A 170 9.33 10.06 -2.57
CA LEU A 170 9.63 9.17 -1.45
C LEU A 170 8.33 8.61 -0.84
N PRO A 171 8.36 7.46 -0.18
CA PRO A 171 7.22 6.95 0.56
C PRO A 171 6.64 7.97 1.54
N GLY A 172 5.33 7.85 1.85
CA GLY A 172 4.70 8.67 2.88
C GLY A 172 5.08 8.19 4.27
N VAL A 173 5.77 9.02 5.04
CA VAL A 173 6.27 8.69 6.37
C VAL A 173 5.82 9.72 7.39
N TYR A 174 5.77 9.32 8.66
CA TYR A 174 5.38 10.23 9.75
C TYR A 174 6.58 10.75 10.51
N SER A 175 7.68 10.02 10.48
CA SER A 175 8.96 10.38 11.10
C SER A 175 10.12 9.75 10.33
N LEU A 176 11.35 10.11 10.69
CA LEU A 176 12.58 9.47 10.20
C LEU A 176 13.09 8.38 11.15
N SER A 177 12.26 7.92 12.08
CA SER A 177 12.58 6.80 12.97
C SER A 177 12.40 5.47 12.24
N PRO A 178 13.30 4.49 12.38
CA PRO A 178 13.30 3.25 11.58
C PRO A 178 12.25 2.25 12.08
N TYR A 179 10.98 2.55 11.90
CA TYR A 179 9.86 1.69 12.30
C TYR A 179 9.33 0.83 11.14
N SER A 180 9.13 1.43 9.98
CA SER A 180 8.65 0.72 8.78
C SER A 180 9.71 0.72 7.67
N SER A 181 9.55 -0.17 6.67
CA SER A 181 10.42 -0.17 5.49
C SER A 181 10.39 1.15 4.72
N GLU A 182 9.28 1.88 4.79
CA GLU A 182 9.07 3.16 4.14
C GLU A 182 9.92 4.26 4.80
N GLU A 183 9.97 4.29 6.13
CA GLU A 183 10.78 5.22 6.92
C GLU A 183 12.28 4.95 6.77
N ILE A 184 12.66 3.65 6.80
CA ILE A 184 14.04 3.23 6.55
C ILE A 184 14.51 3.69 5.16
N VAL A 185 13.69 3.46 4.11
CA VAL A 185 14.01 3.87 2.73
C VAL A 185 14.14 5.39 2.62
N THR A 186 13.22 6.14 3.23
CA THR A 186 13.26 7.60 3.19
C THR A 186 14.52 8.12 3.88
N ARG A 187 14.85 7.60 5.06
CA ARG A 187 16.07 7.93 5.81
C ARG A 187 17.33 7.61 5.01
N GLN A 188 17.45 6.39 4.47
CA GLN A 188 18.58 5.98 3.64
C GLN A 188 18.73 6.85 2.39
N PHE A 189 17.64 7.14 1.69
CA PHE A 189 17.69 8.01 0.50
C PHE A 189 18.29 9.37 0.82
N VAL A 190 17.86 10.01 1.90
CA VAL A 190 18.34 11.33 2.28
C VAL A 190 19.83 11.32 2.61
N PHE A 191 20.32 10.27 3.30
CA PHE A 191 21.74 10.16 3.68
C PHE A 191 22.65 9.70 2.55
N ASP A 192 22.21 8.74 1.72
CA ASP A 192 23.04 8.15 0.68
C ASP A 192 23.05 8.97 -0.62
N GLU A 193 21.87 9.43 -1.07
CA GLU A 193 21.73 10.15 -2.33
C GLU A 193 21.98 11.66 -2.18
N LYS A 194 21.93 12.18 -0.94
CA LYS A 194 22.18 13.60 -0.58
C LYS A 194 21.51 14.57 -1.55
N PRO A 195 20.16 14.64 -1.59
CA PRO A 195 19.45 15.50 -2.53
C PRO A 195 19.85 16.97 -2.32
N LYS A 196 19.91 17.75 -3.41
CA LYS A 196 20.26 19.18 -3.38
C LYS A 196 19.17 20.05 -2.79
N GLY A 197 17.95 19.51 -2.67
CA GLY A 197 16.82 20.18 -2.02
C GLY A 197 15.72 19.20 -1.62
N ILE A 198 14.93 19.60 -0.63
CA ILE A 198 13.76 18.87 -0.16
C ILE A 198 12.50 19.70 -0.46
N ILE A 199 11.51 19.11 -1.10
CA ILE A 199 10.15 19.64 -1.18
C ILE A 199 9.33 18.87 -0.14
N ASN A 200 9.07 19.50 0.99
CA ASN A 200 8.27 18.91 2.06
C ASN A 200 6.79 19.30 1.88
N ILE A 201 5.93 18.32 1.62
CA ILE A 201 4.50 18.56 1.46
C ILE A 201 3.75 18.27 2.77
N VAL A 202 2.99 19.27 3.22
CA VAL A 202 2.24 19.29 4.47
C VAL A 202 0.75 19.46 4.19
N ASP A 203 -0.09 18.66 4.81
CA ASP A 203 -1.55 18.85 4.79
C ASP A 203 -1.95 19.98 5.73
N ALA A 204 -2.37 21.11 5.17
CA ALA A 204 -2.80 22.29 5.91
C ALA A 204 -4.01 22.05 6.81
N THR A 205 -4.84 21.03 6.53
CA THR A 205 -6.01 20.67 7.35
C THR A 205 -5.61 19.93 8.62
N ASN A 206 -4.40 19.33 8.66
CA ASN A 206 -3.81 18.60 9.80
C ASN A 206 -2.37 19.04 10.04
N ILE A 207 -2.13 20.34 10.03
CA ILE A 207 -0.78 20.94 10.03
C ILE A 207 0.06 20.51 11.25
N GLU A 208 -0.51 20.51 12.46
CA GLU A 208 0.19 20.15 13.70
C GLU A 208 0.93 18.83 13.60
N ARG A 209 0.25 17.83 13.10
CA ARG A 209 0.82 16.50 12.92
C ARG A 209 1.90 16.44 11.84
N ASN A 210 1.66 17.13 10.73
CA ASN A 210 2.57 17.08 9.59
C ASN A 210 3.89 17.82 9.88
N LEU A 211 3.85 18.85 10.73
CA LEU A 211 5.04 19.61 11.12
C LEU A 211 6.06 18.78 11.92
N TYR A 212 5.67 17.67 12.54
CA TYR A 212 6.62 16.81 13.25
C TYR A 212 7.71 16.26 12.32
N LEU A 213 7.33 15.72 11.16
CA LEU A 213 8.27 15.33 10.13
C LEU A 213 9.07 16.51 9.58
N THR A 214 8.41 17.66 9.39
CA THR A 214 9.08 18.88 8.93
C THR A 214 10.24 19.27 9.83
N MET A 215 10.06 19.22 11.15
CA MET A 215 11.13 19.52 12.10
C MET A 215 12.32 18.58 11.98
N GLN A 216 12.08 17.26 11.85
CA GLN A 216 13.15 16.29 11.64
C GLN A 216 13.90 16.52 10.32
N LEU A 217 13.19 16.94 9.27
CA LEU A 217 13.81 17.30 7.99
C LEU A 217 14.66 18.57 8.09
N MET A 218 14.24 19.55 8.90
CA MET A 218 15.02 20.76 9.14
C MET A 218 16.31 20.49 9.91
N GLU A 219 16.29 19.51 10.84
CA GLU A 219 17.50 19.05 11.55
C GLU A 219 18.56 18.44 10.63
N LEU A 220 18.19 18.03 9.38
CA LEU A 220 19.10 17.46 8.37
C LEU A 220 19.97 18.51 7.65
N ASP A 221 19.70 19.80 7.86
CA ASP A 221 20.45 20.90 7.26
C ASP A 221 20.54 20.87 5.72
N ILE A 222 19.51 20.34 5.08
CA ILE A 222 19.38 20.30 3.61
C ILE A 222 18.47 21.46 3.17
N PRO A 223 18.81 22.17 2.07
CA PRO A 223 17.94 23.18 1.50
C PRO A 223 16.51 22.66 1.29
N MET A 224 15.49 23.37 1.81
CA MET A 224 14.13 22.87 1.74
C MET A 224 13.09 23.96 1.59
N VAL A 225 11.96 23.58 0.99
CA VAL A 225 10.74 24.38 0.91
C VAL A 225 9.57 23.59 1.48
N LEU A 226 8.62 24.28 2.12
CA LEU A 226 7.41 23.68 2.65
C LEU A 226 6.23 23.97 1.72
N ALA A 227 5.70 22.93 1.07
CA ALA A 227 4.49 23.00 0.25
C ALA A 227 3.26 22.79 1.14
N LEU A 228 2.58 23.85 1.51
CA LEU A 228 1.39 23.81 2.35
C LEU A 228 0.16 23.51 1.50
N ASN A 229 -0.17 22.21 1.38
CA ASN A 229 -1.21 21.71 0.48
C ASN A 229 -2.61 21.74 1.12
N MET A 230 -3.64 21.61 0.27
CA MET A 230 -5.06 21.63 0.66
C MET A 230 -5.53 22.98 1.22
N MET A 231 -4.89 24.06 0.83
CA MET A 231 -5.27 25.42 1.22
C MET A 231 -6.67 25.83 0.72
N ASP A 232 -7.14 25.20 -0.34
CA ASP A 232 -8.53 25.36 -0.79
C ASP A 232 -9.53 24.78 0.24
N GLU A 233 -9.28 23.63 0.84
CA GLU A 233 -10.11 23.07 1.90
C GLU A 233 -10.10 23.95 3.16
N VAL A 234 -8.93 24.46 3.57
CA VAL A 234 -8.82 25.38 4.70
C VAL A 234 -9.68 26.62 4.48
N ARG A 235 -9.61 27.24 3.29
CA ARG A 235 -10.38 28.43 2.94
C ARG A 235 -11.88 28.14 2.86
N GLU A 236 -12.30 27.04 2.24
CA GLU A 236 -13.70 26.63 2.12
C GLU A 236 -14.35 26.36 3.49
N ASN A 237 -13.57 25.95 4.49
CA ASN A 237 -14.01 25.75 5.87
C ASN A 237 -13.97 27.05 6.72
N GLY A 238 -13.54 28.17 6.14
CA GLY A 238 -13.44 29.44 6.85
C GLY A 238 -12.26 29.54 7.79
N GLY A 239 -11.27 28.65 7.65
CA GLY A 239 -9.97 28.73 8.31
C GLY A 239 -9.01 29.63 7.54
N SER A 240 -7.90 30.02 8.19
CA SER A 240 -6.79 30.75 7.57
C SER A 240 -5.47 30.41 8.25
N ILE A 241 -4.37 30.53 7.50
CA ILE A 241 -3.03 30.33 8.00
C ILE A 241 -2.22 31.59 7.67
N ARG A 242 -1.52 32.14 8.67
CA ARG A 242 -0.64 33.31 8.53
C ARG A 242 0.70 32.84 7.95
N ILE A 243 0.80 32.76 6.61
CA ILE A 243 1.96 32.20 5.92
C ILE A 243 3.27 32.92 6.31
N ASN A 244 3.31 34.22 6.24
CA ASN A 244 4.51 35.01 6.55
C ASN A 244 5.02 34.81 8.00
N GLN A 245 4.08 34.65 8.94
CA GLN A 245 4.43 34.38 10.32
C GLN A 245 4.92 32.91 10.49
N LEU A 246 4.29 31.98 9.83
CA LEU A 246 4.70 30.57 9.82
C LEU A 246 6.11 30.42 9.25
N GLU A 247 6.38 31.06 8.12
CA GLU A 247 7.68 31.12 7.46
C GLU A 247 8.75 31.74 8.39
N SER A 248 8.42 32.88 9.03
CA SER A 248 9.31 33.54 10.00
C SER A 248 9.64 32.64 11.19
N MET A 249 8.70 31.84 11.67
CA MET A 249 8.90 30.97 12.83
C MET A 249 9.66 29.69 12.47
N LEU A 250 9.43 29.16 11.28
CA LEU A 250 10.13 27.96 10.78
C LEU A 250 11.51 28.30 10.20
N GLY A 251 11.69 29.49 9.61
CA GLY A 251 12.94 29.88 8.94
C GLY A 251 13.16 29.15 7.60
N ILE A 252 12.08 28.75 6.91
CA ILE A 252 12.08 28.14 5.58
C ILE A 252 10.94 28.71 4.75
N PRO A 253 11.04 28.79 3.41
CA PRO A 253 9.95 29.23 2.56
C PRO A 253 8.72 28.34 2.67
N VAL A 254 7.54 28.94 2.80
CA VAL A 254 6.25 28.27 2.94
C VAL A 254 5.31 28.68 1.82
N ILE A 255 5.03 27.78 0.90
CA ILE A 255 4.23 28.06 -0.29
C ILE A 255 2.85 27.41 -0.17
N PRO A 256 1.76 28.21 -0.13
CA PRO A 256 0.39 27.70 -0.08
C PRO A 256 -0.04 27.15 -1.43
N ILE A 257 -0.37 25.85 -1.49
CA ILE A 257 -0.76 25.18 -2.73
C ILE A 257 -2.10 24.46 -2.62
N SER A 258 -2.69 24.17 -3.78
CA SER A 258 -3.68 23.11 -3.96
C SER A 258 -3.23 22.21 -5.12
N ALA A 259 -2.62 21.09 -4.81
CA ALA A 259 -2.12 20.15 -5.82
C ALA A 259 -3.23 19.62 -6.73
N ILE A 260 -4.46 19.41 -6.22
CA ILE A 260 -5.62 18.97 -7.01
C ILE A 260 -6.02 20.03 -8.04
N LYS A 261 -6.07 21.29 -7.63
CA LYS A 261 -6.46 22.43 -8.49
C LYS A 261 -5.30 23.00 -9.30
N ASN A 262 -4.08 22.50 -9.10
CA ASN A 262 -2.83 23.00 -9.69
C ASN A 262 -2.60 24.52 -9.42
N GLN A 263 -2.88 24.93 -8.18
CA GLN A 263 -2.69 26.33 -7.74
C GLN A 263 -1.43 26.43 -6.88
N GLY A 264 -0.61 27.45 -7.09
CA GLY A 264 0.62 27.70 -6.36
C GLY A 264 1.79 26.74 -6.70
N VAL A 265 1.61 25.82 -7.66
CA VAL A 265 2.63 24.80 -7.99
C VAL A 265 3.81 25.42 -8.74
N ASP A 266 3.56 26.38 -9.63
CA ASP A 266 4.64 27.06 -10.38
C ASP A 266 5.51 27.89 -9.42
N GLU A 267 4.90 28.60 -8.49
CA GLU A 267 5.58 29.38 -7.44
C GLU A 267 6.40 28.46 -6.51
N LEU A 268 5.86 27.28 -6.15
CA LEU A 268 6.59 26.27 -5.39
C LEU A 268 7.86 25.81 -6.11
N ILE A 269 7.78 25.59 -7.43
CA ILE A 269 8.95 25.16 -8.24
C ILE A 269 10.00 26.27 -8.27
N GLU A 270 9.61 27.53 -8.47
CA GLU A 270 10.52 28.67 -8.50
C GLU A 270 11.28 28.80 -7.18
N HIS A 271 10.58 28.74 -6.03
CA HIS A 271 11.21 28.75 -4.71
C HIS A 271 12.12 27.54 -4.48
N ALA A 272 11.68 26.33 -4.84
CA ALA A 272 12.47 25.11 -4.67
C ALA A 272 13.78 25.18 -5.47
N VAL A 273 13.70 25.61 -6.74
CA VAL A 273 14.88 25.77 -7.61
C VAL A 273 15.82 26.86 -7.06
N HIS A 274 15.28 27.96 -6.56
CA HIS A 274 16.08 29.04 -5.97
C HIS A 274 16.85 28.55 -4.75
N VAL A 275 16.14 28.02 -3.76
CA VAL A 275 16.71 27.51 -2.50
C VAL A 275 17.78 26.42 -2.76
N ALA A 276 17.50 25.48 -3.67
CA ALA A 276 18.46 24.43 -4.03
C ALA A 276 19.66 24.98 -4.82
N ARG A 277 19.45 25.97 -5.71
CA ARG A 277 20.53 26.57 -6.52
C ARG A 277 21.51 27.34 -5.66
N TYR A 278 21.00 28.11 -4.69
CA TYR A 278 21.81 28.92 -3.81
C TYR A 278 22.24 28.21 -2.51
N GLN A 279 21.82 26.93 -2.34
CA GLN A 279 22.11 26.11 -1.15
C GLN A 279 21.67 26.77 0.16
N GLU A 280 20.48 27.38 0.14
CA GLU A 280 19.91 28.07 1.29
C GLU A 280 19.41 27.04 2.31
N ARG A 281 20.07 27.02 3.46
CA ARG A 281 19.77 26.06 4.54
C ARG A 281 18.65 26.55 5.43
N PRO A 282 17.93 25.66 6.15
CA PRO A 282 16.92 26.07 7.11
C PRO A 282 17.48 27.05 8.14
N GLY A 283 16.83 28.22 8.28
CA GLY A 283 17.28 29.27 9.22
C GLY A 283 17.08 28.90 10.69
N ARG A 284 16.39 27.77 10.97
CA ARG A 284 16.20 27.23 12.31
C ARG A 284 16.38 25.73 12.31
N GLN A 285 17.28 25.26 13.15
CA GLN A 285 17.53 23.83 13.36
C GLN A 285 17.30 23.43 14.83
N ASP A 286 17.36 24.42 15.73
CA ASP A 286 17.12 24.23 17.15
C ASP A 286 15.70 24.64 17.54
N PHE A 287 14.98 23.70 18.12
CA PHE A 287 13.59 23.82 18.57
C PHE A 287 13.47 23.86 20.09
N CYS A 288 14.60 23.71 20.81
CA CYS A 288 14.64 23.79 22.26
C CYS A 288 14.38 25.22 22.74
N ASP A 289 13.64 25.34 23.81
CA ASP A 289 13.51 26.59 24.54
C ASP A 289 14.40 26.52 25.80
N PRO A 290 15.37 27.44 25.96
CA PRO A 290 16.21 27.46 27.16
C PRO A 290 15.46 27.65 28.47
N GLU A 291 14.25 28.24 28.42
CA GLU A 291 13.43 28.50 29.58
C GLU A 291 12.41 27.38 29.84
N ASP A 292 12.13 26.50 28.85
CA ASP A 292 11.15 25.45 28.95
C ASP A 292 11.62 24.37 29.92
N HIS A 293 10.80 24.07 30.93
CA HIS A 293 11.09 23.08 31.99
C HIS A 293 12.52 23.25 32.58
N GLY A 294 12.97 24.48 32.78
CA GLY A 294 14.32 24.80 33.30
C GLY A 294 15.44 24.50 32.30
N GLY A 295 15.15 24.33 31.01
CA GLY A 295 16.11 24.10 29.95
C GLY A 295 16.77 22.73 29.96
N SER A 296 16.19 21.73 30.55
CA SER A 296 16.77 20.38 30.70
C SER A 296 17.07 19.71 29.35
N VAL A 297 16.09 19.73 28.41
CA VAL A 297 16.27 19.19 27.06
C VAL A 297 17.29 20.00 26.25
N HIS A 298 17.27 21.33 26.39
CA HIS A 298 18.24 22.21 25.74
C HIS A 298 19.67 21.86 26.16
N ARG A 299 19.96 21.79 27.49
CA ARG A 299 21.29 21.44 28.02
C ARG A 299 21.71 20.03 27.56
N CYS A 300 20.78 19.07 27.57
CA CYS A 300 21.06 17.69 27.12
C CYS A 300 21.50 17.67 25.65
N LEU A 301 20.72 18.23 24.76
CA LEU A 301 21.01 18.19 23.32
C LEU A 301 22.28 18.97 22.97
N HIS A 302 22.48 20.16 23.56
CA HIS A 302 23.71 20.92 23.33
C HIS A 302 24.96 20.24 23.93
N GLY A 303 24.82 19.58 25.09
CA GLY A 303 25.90 18.79 25.67
C GLY A 303 26.29 17.61 24.77
N ILE A 304 25.32 16.89 24.24
CA ILE A 304 25.55 15.80 23.29
C ILE A 304 26.18 16.32 21.99
N MET A 305 25.66 17.44 21.43
CA MET A 305 26.21 18.02 20.19
C MET A 305 27.71 18.27 20.31
N HIS A 306 28.19 18.83 21.42
CA HIS A 306 29.60 19.08 21.64
C HIS A 306 30.43 17.80 21.76
N LEU A 307 29.84 16.71 22.29
CA LEU A 307 30.56 15.43 22.44
C LEU A 307 30.67 14.65 21.12
N ILE A 308 29.70 14.82 20.20
CA ILE A 308 29.64 14.01 18.97
C ILE A 308 30.02 14.81 17.71
N GLU A 309 30.43 16.07 17.83
CA GLU A 309 30.66 16.97 16.69
C GLU A 309 31.64 16.35 15.69
N ASP A 310 32.82 15.95 16.17
CA ASP A 310 33.88 15.32 15.33
C ASP A 310 33.40 14.02 14.69
N HIS A 311 32.66 13.19 15.43
CA HIS A 311 32.12 11.92 14.94
C HIS A 311 31.04 12.13 13.87
N ALA A 312 30.16 13.11 14.07
CA ALA A 312 29.10 13.44 13.14
C ALA A 312 29.66 14.04 11.84
N GLU A 313 30.65 14.93 11.92
CA GLU A 313 31.37 15.46 10.75
C GLU A 313 32.05 14.35 9.95
N ASN A 314 32.78 13.46 10.63
CA ASN A 314 33.44 12.33 9.98
C ASN A 314 32.46 11.36 9.30
N ALA A 315 31.28 11.15 9.89
CA ALA A 315 30.20 10.34 9.32
C ALA A 315 29.41 11.09 8.23
N GLY A 316 29.61 12.43 8.10
CA GLY A 316 28.86 13.28 7.17
C GLY A 316 27.37 13.39 7.52
N ILE A 317 27.06 13.31 8.83
CA ILE A 317 25.71 13.43 9.39
C ILE A 317 25.57 14.77 10.10
N PRO A 318 24.48 15.55 9.90
CA PRO A 318 24.27 16.80 10.61
C PRO A 318 24.26 16.60 12.14
N VAL A 319 25.07 17.39 12.84
CA VAL A 319 25.33 17.22 14.28
C VAL A 319 24.05 17.31 15.10
N ARG A 320 23.15 18.26 14.76
CA ARG A 320 21.86 18.42 15.46
C ARG A 320 20.95 17.22 15.33
N PHE A 321 20.83 16.66 14.11
CA PHE A 321 20.05 15.46 13.87
C PHE A 321 20.65 14.24 14.62
N ALA A 322 21.97 14.09 14.54
CA ALA A 322 22.68 13.03 15.24
C ALA A 322 22.47 13.11 16.76
N ALA A 323 22.61 14.30 17.35
CA ALA A 323 22.39 14.52 18.78
C ALA A 323 20.95 14.21 19.23
N ALA A 324 19.96 14.63 18.44
CA ALA A 324 18.55 14.32 18.73
C ALA A 324 18.29 12.81 18.70
N LYS A 325 18.84 12.09 17.69
CA LYS A 325 18.69 10.63 17.55
C LYS A 325 19.43 9.83 18.62
N VAL A 326 20.61 10.25 18.99
CA VAL A 326 21.38 9.66 20.10
C VAL A 326 20.64 9.89 21.43
N ALA A 327 20.13 11.10 21.67
CA ALA A 327 19.32 11.39 22.85
C ALA A 327 18.05 10.54 22.92
N GLU A 328 17.40 10.26 21.78
CA GLU A 328 16.24 9.34 21.67
C GLU A 328 16.61 7.86 21.92
N GLY A 329 17.92 7.50 21.86
CA GLY A 329 18.40 6.11 22.01
C GLY A 329 18.35 5.33 20.69
N ASP A 330 18.56 5.97 19.53
CA ASP A 330 18.63 5.32 18.21
C ASP A 330 19.96 4.53 18.07
N ALA A 331 19.90 3.23 18.31
CA ALA A 331 21.07 2.35 18.26
C ALA A 331 21.75 2.25 16.87
N GLU A 332 21.05 2.58 15.79
CA GLU A 332 21.62 2.63 14.45
C GLU A 332 22.47 3.90 14.28
N MET A 333 22.00 5.01 14.83
CA MET A 333 22.75 6.28 14.85
C MET A 333 24.02 6.15 15.71
N GLU A 334 23.93 5.59 16.91
CA GLU A 334 25.10 5.37 17.78
C GLU A 334 26.19 4.52 17.09
N LYS A 335 25.80 3.46 16.39
CA LYS A 335 26.73 2.65 15.60
C LYS A 335 27.36 3.42 14.43
N SER A 336 26.60 4.28 13.78
CA SER A 336 27.07 5.06 12.62
C SER A 336 28.09 6.12 13.03
N LEU A 337 28.01 6.62 14.25
CA LEU A 337 28.93 7.61 14.80
C LEU A 337 30.24 6.99 15.33
N HIS A 338 30.31 5.67 15.52
CA HIS A 338 31.49 4.99 16.07
C HIS A 338 32.01 5.61 17.38
N LEU A 339 31.08 5.91 18.32
CA LEU A 339 31.42 6.53 19.60
C LEU A 339 32.33 5.63 20.46
N GLU A 340 33.25 6.24 21.21
CA GLU A 340 34.05 5.55 22.20
C GLU A 340 33.21 5.23 23.46
N GLN A 341 33.66 4.26 24.24
CA GLN A 341 32.92 3.83 25.44
C GLN A 341 32.74 4.98 26.45
N ASN A 342 33.79 5.81 26.64
CA ASN A 342 33.72 6.96 27.54
C ASN A 342 32.70 8.01 27.10
N GLU A 343 32.57 8.23 25.79
CA GLU A 343 31.59 9.18 25.21
C GLU A 343 30.19 8.64 25.41
N THR A 344 29.96 7.36 25.16
CA THR A 344 28.68 6.70 25.39
C THR A 344 28.26 6.80 26.85
N GLU A 345 29.19 6.55 27.81
CA GLU A 345 28.92 6.68 29.25
C GLU A 345 28.60 8.15 29.63
N MET A 346 29.29 9.13 29.04
CA MET A 346 29.02 10.56 29.27
C MET A 346 27.65 10.97 28.71
N ILE A 347 27.33 10.54 27.51
CA ILE A 347 26.01 10.78 26.88
C ILE A 347 24.91 10.19 27.78
N GLU A 348 25.06 8.96 28.23
CA GLU A 348 24.09 8.30 29.08
C GLU A 348 23.91 9.05 30.42
N HIS A 349 24.97 9.61 30.97
CA HIS A 349 24.89 10.44 32.17
C HIS A 349 24.08 11.74 31.93
N ILE A 350 24.36 12.45 30.82
CA ILE A 350 23.65 13.68 30.43
C ILE A 350 22.15 13.39 30.20
N VAL A 351 21.86 12.28 29.52
CA VAL A 351 20.48 11.86 29.24
C VAL A 351 19.76 11.49 30.53
N SER A 352 20.39 10.71 31.42
CA SER A 352 19.79 10.33 32.71
C SER A 352 19.50 11.55 33.59
N GLN A 353 20.35 12.57 33.57
CA GLN A 353 20.09 13.82 34.28
C GLN A 353 18.85 14.52 33.71
N MET A 354 18.70 14.59 32.40
CA MET A 354 17.51 15.16 31.75
C MET A 354 16.24 14.38 32.14
N GLU A 355 16.29 13.04 32.14
CA GLU A 355 15.17 12.17 32.53
C GLU A 355 14.73 12.43 33.98
N GLU A 356 15.70 12.55 34.91
CA GLU A 356 15.42 12.89 36.31
C GLU A 356 14.78 14.27 36.48
N GLU A 357 15.30 15.29 35.78
CA GLU A 357 14.79 16.66 35.84
C GLU A 357 13.38 16.76 35.22
N ARG A 358 13.11 16.00 34.13
CA ARG A 358 11.80 16.02 33.45
C ARG A 358 10.76 15.10 34.09
N GLY A 359 11.18 14.05 34.79
CA GLY A 359 10.31 12.99 35.30
C GLY A 359 9.67 12.13 34.23
N ILE A 360 10.17 12.20 33.00
CA ILE A 360 9.75 11.40 31.84
C ILE A 360 10.99 10.87 31.11
N ASP A 361 10.85 9.77 30.37
CA ASP A 361 11.96 9.18 29.65
C ASP A 361 12.44 10.03 28.46
N ARG A 362 13.64 9.75 27.98
CA ARG A 362 14.37 10.47 26.93
C ARG A 362 13.57 10.64 25.63
N ALA A 363 12.96 9.58 25.15
CA ALA A 363 12.21 9.60 23.89
C ALA A 363 10.93 10.45 24.02
N ALA A 364 10.23 10.36 25.15
CA ALA A 364 9.08 11.19 25.44
C ALA A 364 9.47 12.66 25.62
N ALA A 365 10.61 12.97 26.27
CA ALA A 365 11.09 14.33 26.46
C ALA A 365 11.43 15.04 25.13
N ILE A 366 12.07 14.34 24.21
CA ILE A 366 12.39 14.87 22.87
C ILE A 366 11.12 15.05 22.02
N ALA A 367 10.19 14.09 22.07
CA ALA A 367 8.91 14.21 21.37
C ALA A 367 8.08 15.39 21.91
N ASP A 368 7.99 15.53 23.25
CA ASP A 368 7.29 16.60 23.92
C ASP A 368 7.84 17.98 23.52
N MET A 369 9.16 18.17 23.54
CA MET A 369 9.83 19.39 23.08
C MET A 369 9.42 19.77 21.65
N ARG A 370 9.38 18.80 20.71
CA ARG A 370 8.95 19.06 19.34
C ARG A 370 7.47 19.43 19.25
N PHE A 371 6.60 18.72 19.96
CA PHE A 371 5.17 19.01 19.96
C PHE A 371 4.84 20.34 20.62
N ASP A 372 5.53 20.74 21.70
CA ASP A 372 5.38 22.05 22.33
C ASP A 372 5.73 23.19 21.34
N PHE A 373 6.83 23.03 20.61
CA PHE A 373 7.20 23.99 19.57
C PHE A 373 6.14 24.06 18.47
N ILE A 374 5.65 22.91 17.98
CA ILE A 374 4.59 22.82 16.96
C ILE A 374 3.31 23.51 17.46
N GLN A 375 2.88 23.22 18.68
CA GLN A 375 1.69 23.85 19.25
C GLN A 375 1.84 25.36 19.38
N ARG A 376 3.01 25.84 19.81
CA ARG A 376 3.32 27.26 19.89
C ARG A 376 3.19 27.95 18.53
N ILE A 377 3.75 27.36 17.48
CA ILE A 377 3.61 27.84 16.10
C ILE A 377 2.14 27.84 15.68
N CYS A 378 1.44 26.72 15.81
CA CYS A 378 0.08 26.59 15.34
C CYS A 378 -0.90 27.51 16.08
N ARG A 379 -0.71 27.74 17.40
CA ARG A 379 -1.51 28.73 18.14
C ARG A 379 -1.37 30.15 17.60
N GLN A 380 -0.20 30.53 17.10
CA GLN A 380 0.05 31.86 16.57
C GLN A 380 -0.32 32.03 15.10
N THR A 381 -0.18 30.97 14.30
CA THR A 381 -0.27 31.05 12.82
C THR A 381 -1.55 30.50 12.25
N VAL A 382 -2.21 29.56 12.93
CA VAL A 382 -3.37 28.82 12.38
C VAL A 382 -4.67 29.27 13.03
N VAL A 383 -5.60 29.76 12.22
CA VAL A 383 -6.98 30.05 12.62
C VAL A 383 -7.87 28.91 12.11
N LYS A 384 -8.22 27.97 13.00
CA LYS A 384 -9.08 26.83 12.64
C LYS A 384 -10.56 27.17 12.82
N PRO A 385 -11.48 26.72 11.92
CA PRO A 385 -12.89 26.70 12.21
C PRO A 385 -13.17 25.70 13.36
N ALA A 386 -14.26 25.91 14.10
CA ALA A 386 -14.62 25.06 15.24
C ALA A 386 -14.78 23.55 14.86
N GLU A 387 -15.31 23.24 13.71
CA GLU A 387 -15.36 21.90 13.09
C GLU A 387 -15.35 22.01 11.58
N SER A 388 -14.53 21.19 10.88
CA SER A 388 -14.53 21.15 9.41
C SER A 388 -15.77 20.41 8.89
N LYS A 389 -16.32 20.89 7.77
CA LYS A 389 -17.50 20.28 7.10
C LYS A 389 -17.19 18.83 6.67
N GLU A 390 -15.96 18.59 6.22
CA GLU A 390 -15.48 17.27 5.80
C GLU A 390 -15.47 16.30 6.97
N ARG A 391 -15.06 16.72 8.15
CA ARG A 391 -15.05 15.90 9.36
C ARG A 391 -16.44 15.53 9.83
N ILE A 392 -17.37 16.49 9.80
CA ILE A 392 -18.79 16.23 10.13
C ILE A 392 -19.39 15.22 9.13
N ARG A 393 -19.11 15.40 7.84
CA ARG A 393 -19.55 14.47 6.78
C ARG A 393 -18.94 13.08 7.00
N SER A 394 -17.64 12.99 7.25
CA SER A 394 -16.94 11.72 7.48
C SER A 394 -17.52 10.96 8.67
N ARG A 395 -17.79 11.64 9.80
CA ARG A 395 -18.44 11.03 10.96
C ARG A 395 -19.82 10.44 10.63
N ARG A 396 -20.65 11.16 9.85
CA ARG A 396 -21.97 10.66 9.44
C ARG A 396 -21.88 9.42 8.57
N ILE A 397 -20.94 9.39 7.64
CA ILE A 397 -20.67 8.24 6.78
C ILE A 397 -20.13 7.08 7.63
N ASP A 398 -19.18 7.33 8.52
CA ASP A 398 -18.58 6.33 9.40
C ASP A 398 -19.59 5.71 10.38
N ALA A 399 -20.62 6.43 10.80
CA ALA A 399 -21.70 5.87 11.62
C ALA A 399 -22.38 4.66 10.94
N VAL A 400 -22.41 4.61 9.61
CA VAL A 400 -22.95 3.49 8.84
C VAL A 400 -21.85 2.51 8.45
N LEU A 401 -20.71 2.98 7.89
CA LEU A 401 -19.68 2.14 7.32
C LEU A 401 -18.83 1.40 8.38
N THR A 402 -18.73 1.95 9.59
CA THR A 402 -17.98 1.35 10.70
C THR A 402 -18.88 1.06 11.91
N GLY A 403 -20.19 1.14 11.76
CA GLY A 403 -21.15 0.85 12.84
C GLY A 403 -21.13 -0.63 13.23
N LYS A 404 -21.39 -0.91 14.53
CA LYS A 404 -21.30 -2.25 15.14
C LYS A 404 -22.05 -3.36 14.38
N TYR A 405 -23.23 -3.06 13.85
CA TYR A 405 -24.09 -4.02 13.13
C TYR A 405 -24.15 -3.76 11.62
N THR A 406 -23.81 -2.57 11.18
CA THR A 406 -23.94 -2.14 9.78
C THR A 406 -22.68 -2.34 8.95
N ALA A 407 -21.50 -2.35 9.56
CA ALA A 407 -20.22 -2.39 8.87
C ALA A 407 -20.09 -3.60 7.93
N ILE A 408 -20.31 -4.82 8.44
CA ILE A 408 -20.15 -6.05 7.63
C ILE A 408 -21.22 -6.14 6.53
N PRO A 409 -22.53 -5.94 6.78
CA PRO A 409 -23.54 -5.93 5.72
C PRO A 409 -23.28 -4.86 4.64
N THR A 410 -22.90 -3.66 5.04
CA THR A 410 -22.59 -2.59 4.08
C THR A 410 -21.35 -2.92 3.26
N PHE A 411 -20.32 -3.49 3.89
CA PHE A 411 -19.13 -3.98 3.20
C PHE A 411 -19.48 -5.02 2.13
N ILE A 412 -20.28 -6.03 2.49
CA ILE A 412 -20.72 -7.08 1.54
C ILE A 412 -21.54 -6.47 0.39
N LEU A 413 -22.40 -5.50 0.69
CA LEU A 413 -23.22 -4.83 -0.31
C LEU A 413 -22.35 -3.99 -1.29
N ILE A 414 -21.42 -3.19 -0.78
CA ILE A 414 -20.54 -2.36 -1.62
C ILE A 414 -19.65 -3.27 -2.50
N MET A 415 -18.98 -4.26 -1.91
CA MET A 415 -18.12 -5.17 -2.67
C MET A 415 -18.92 -6.03 -3.65
N GLY A 416 -20.12 -6.49 -3.24
CA GLY A 416 -21.04 -7.20 -4.13
C GLY A 416 -21.47 -6.34 -5.32
N ALA A 417 -21.79 -5.06 -5.10
CA ALA A 417 -22.12 -4.12 -6.16
C ALA A 417 -20.93 -3.88 -7.11
N VAL A 418 -19.72 -3.69 -6.57
CA VAL A 418 -18.48 -3.53 -7.37
C VAL A 418 -18.26 -4.76 -8.25
N PHE A 419 -18.32 -5.95 -7.69
CA PHE A 419 -18.13 -7.18 -8.47
C PHE A 419 -19.26 -7.40 -9.49
N PHE A 420 -20.51 -7.14 -9.12
CA PHE A 420 -21.63 -7.25 -10.03
C PHE A 420 -21.49 -6.31 -11.24
N LEU A 421 -21.18 -5.04 -11.00
CA LEU A 421 -20.97 -4.06 -12.07
C LEU A 421 -19.76 -4.42 -12.95
N THR A 422 -18.68 -4.88 -12.33
CA THR A 422 -17.47 -5.27 -13.06
C THR A 422 -17.68 -6.50 -13.94
N PHE A 423 -18.27 -7.58 -13.40
CA PHE A 423 -18.31 -8.86 -14.11
C PHE A 423 -19.57 -9.08 -14.93
N ASN A 424 -20.72 -8.47 -14.56
CA ASN A 424 -21.99 -8.75 -15.23
C ASN A 424 -22.53 -7.56 -16.06
N VAL A 425 -22.10 -6.33 -15.77
CA VAL A 425 -22.65 -5.16 -16.47
C VAL A 425 -21.58 -4.52 -17.35
N ILE A 426 -20.71 -3.69 -16.78
CA ILE A 426 -19.78 -2.86 -17.56
C ILE A 426 -18.67 -3.72 -18.19
N GLY A 427 -18.01 -4.54 -17.37
CA GLY A 427 -16.89 -5.36 -17.83
C GLY A 427 -17.33 -6.42 -18.84
N ALA A 428 -18.48 -7.08 -18.65
CA ALA A 428 -19.02 -8.06 -19.59
C ALA A 428 -19.34 -7.45 -20.96
N VAL A 429 -19.97 -6.26 -21.00
CA VAL A 429 -20.27 -5.57 -22.26
C VAL A 429 -18.98 -5.21 -23.01
N LEU A 430 -18.00 -4.63 -22.31
CA LEU A 430 -16.74 -4.23 -22.91
C LEU A 430 -15.92 -5.47 -23.35
N GLN A 431 -15.92 -6.54 -22.57
CA GLN A 431 -15.28 -7.81 -22.92
C GLN A 431 -15.88 -8.41 -24.20
N ASN A 432 -17.22 -8.48 -24.30
CA ASN A 432 -17.89 -8.99 -25.46
C ASN A 432 -17.61 -8.13 -26.72
N LEU A 433 -17.54 -6.81 -26.55
CA LEU A 433 -17.20 -5.90 -27.64
C LEU A 433 -15.78 -6.14 -28.15
N LEU A 434 -14.81 -6.22 -27.24
CA LEU A 434 -13.42 -6.48 -27.57
C LEU A 434 -13.24 -7.89 -28.15
N GLY A 435 -13.94 -8.92 -27.59
CA GLY A 435 -13.94 -10.28 -28.11
C GLY A 435 -14.40 -10.33 -29.55
N LYS A 436 -15.54 -9.71 -29.89
CA LYS A 436 -16.02 -9.61 -31.30
C LYS A 436 -15.01 -8.93 -32.21
N GLY A 437 -14.29 -7.91 -31.72
CA GLY A 437 -13.21 -7.26 -32.48
C GLY A 437 -12.04 -8.21 -32.75
N ILE A 438 -11.62 -8.97 -31.75
CA ILE A 438 -10.55 -9.98 -31.88
C ILE A 438 -10.99 -11.11 -32.84
N ASP A 439 -12.21 -11.61 -32.72
CA ASP A 439 -12.77 -12.64 -33.60
C ASP A 439 -12.81 -12.16 -35.07
N TYR A 440 -13.23 -10.91 -35.27
CA TYR A 440 -13.21 -10.30 -36.61
C TYR A 440 -11.81 -10.19 -37.20
N LEU A 441 -10.83 -9.74 -36.41
CA LEU A 441 -9.42 -9.67 -36.83
C LEU A 441 -8.85 -11.06 -37.13
N THR A 442 -9.22 -12.06 -36.30
CA THR A 442 -8.81 -13.46 -36.50
C THR A 442 -9.37 -13.99 -37.79
N ALA A 443 -10.66 -13.76 -38.09
CA ALA A 443 -11.30 -14.18 -39.35
C ALA A 443 -10.68 -13.50 -40.59
N GLN A 444 -10.35 -12.22 -40.51
CA GLN A 444 -9.66 -11.52 -41.59
C GLN A 444 -8.26 -12.09 -41.83
N MET A 445 -7.51 -12.37 -40.77
CA MET A 445 -6.18 -12.96 -40.89
C MET A 445 -6.24 -14.39 -41.43
N ASP A 446 -7.22 -15.19 -41.04
CA ASP A 446 -7.46 -16.53 -41.55
C ASP A 446 -7.73 -16.52 -43.06
N GLN A 447 -8.57 -15.60 -43.57
CA GLN A 447 -8.82 -15.40 -45.00
C GLN A 447 -7.56 -14.97 -45.76
N LEU A 448 -6.77 -14.06 -45.18
CA LEU A 448 -5.50 -13.59 -45.83
C LEU A 448 -4.48 -14.74 -45.94
N LEU A 449 -4.28 -15.49 -44.86
CA LEU A 449 -3.33 -16.61 -44.85
C LEU A 449 -3.77 -17.73 -45.79
N THR A 450 -5.08 -17.99 -45.88
CA THR A 450 -5.66 -18.93 -46.84
C THR A 450 -5.47 -18.46 -48.29
N ALA A 451 -5.71 -17.17 -48.56
CA ALA A 451 -5.52 -16.57 -49.88
C ALA A 451 -4.05 -16.62 -50.34
N TRP A 452 -3.10 -16.47 -49.43
CA TRP A 452 -1.67 -16.57 -49.71
C TRP A 452 -1.15 -18.02 -49.75
N SER A 453 -2.02 -19.02 -49.55
CA SER A 453 -1.66 -20.45 -49.56
C SER A 453 -0.49 -20.76 -48.61
N VAL A 454 -0.50 -20.15 -47.41
CA VAL A 454 0.54 -20.31 -46.39
C VAL A 454 0.56 -21.75 -45.87
N ASN A 455 1.77 -22.25 -45.56
CA ASN A 455 1.96 -23.59 -45.00
C ASN A 455 1.03 -23.80 -43.77
N THR A 456 0.39 -24.98 -43.71
CA THR A 456 -0.59 -25.39 -42.68
C THR A 456 -0.06 -25.22 -41.24
N VAL A 457 1.23 -25.48 -41.02
CA VAL A 457 1.88 -25.28 -39.72
C VAL A 457 1.92 -23.81 -39.31
N LEU A 458 2.35 -22.96 -40.26
CA LEU A 458 2.44 -21.52 -40.01
C LEU A 458 1.04 -20.90 -39.87
N HIS A 459 0.08 -21.38 -40.67
CA HIS A 459 -1.32 -20.97 -40.57
C HIS A 459 -1.90 -21.27 -39.16
N SER A 460 -1.75 -22.52 -38.69
CA SER A 460 -2.22 -22.94 -37.35
C SER A 460 -1.47 -22.17 -36.25
N LEU A 461 -0.15 -21.95 -36.37
CA LEU A 461 0.60 -21.13 -35.41
C LEU A 461 0.02 -19.72 -35.25
N VAL A 462 -0.26 -19.06 -36.38
CA VAL A 462 -0.78 -17.68 -36.36
C VAL A 462 -2.21 -17.66 -35.83
N ILE A 463 -3.09 -18.50 -36.35
CA ILE A 463 -4.51 -18.45 -35.98
C ILE A 463 -4.76 -19.06 -34.60
N ASP A 464 -4.31 -20.30 -34.37
CA ASP A 464 -4.61 -21.02 -33.14
C ASP A 464 -3.65 -20.66 -32.00
N GLY A 465 -2.35 -20.52 -32.30
CA GLY A 465 -1.33 -20.18 -31.31
C GLY A 465 -1.37 -18.70 -30.90
N ILE A 466 -1.38 -17.78 -31.87
CA ILE A 466 -1.24 -16.34 -31.59
C ILE A 466 -2.62 -15.69 -31.42
N PHE A 467 -3.45 -15.66 -32.46
CA PHE A 467 -4.71 -14.89 -32.40
C PHE A 467 -5.70 -15.44 -31.39
N LYS A 468 -5.97 -16.74 -31.38
CA LYS A 468 -6.88 -17.35 -30.38
C LYS A 468 -6.24 -17.35 -28.99
N GLY A 469 -4.95 -17.70 -28.87
CA GLY A 469 -4.26 -17.78 -27.58
C GLY A 469 -4.10 -16.44 -26.89
N VAL A 470 -3.50 -15.45 -27.58
CA VAL A 470 -3.32 -14.09 -27.03
C VAL A 470 -4.64 -13.35 -26.97
N GLY A 471 -5.51 -13.53 -27.97
CA GLY A 471 -6.82 -12.89 -28.03
C GLY A 471 -7.72 -13.23 -26.84
N SER A 472 -7.73 -14.51 -26.42
CA SER A 472 -8.48 -14.93 -25.22
C SER A 472 -8.05 -14.19 -23.97
N VAL A 473 -6.74 -13.95 -23.80
CA VAL A 473 -6.21 -13.21 -22.64
C VAL A 473 -6.49 -11.71 -22.73
N LEU A 474 -6.33 -11.13 -23.93
CA LEU A 474 -6.64 -9.71 -24.15
C LEU A 474 -8.11 -9.39 -23.93
N SER A 475 -9.01 -10.33 -24.18
CA SER A 475 -10.46 -10.13 -23.95
C SER A 475 -10.80 -9.85 -22.49
N PHE A 476 -9.94 -10.22 -21.52
CA PHE A 476 -10.12 -9.91 -20.10
C PHE A 476 -9.63 -8.52 -19.68
N LEU A 477 -8.87 -7.82 -20.54
CA LEU A 477 -8.34 -6.49 -20.21
C LEU A 477 -9.42 -5.49 -19.77
N PRO A 478 -10.60 -5.39 -20.43
CA PRO A 478 -11.65 -4.47 -19.99
C PRO A 478 -12.18 -4.76 -18.59
N ILE A 479 -12.35 -6.03 -18.24
CA ILE A 479 -12.79 -6.42 -16.88
C ILE A 479 -11.76 -5.95 -15.84
N ILE A 480 -10.47 -6.16 -16.12
CA ILE A 480 -9.39 -5.76 -15.22
C ILE A 480 -9.36 -4.24 -15.05
N VAL A 481 -9.50 -3.48 -16.13
CA VAL A 481 -9.54 -2.01 -16.10
C VAL A 481 -10.73 -1.50 -15.30
N VAL A 482 -11.93 -2.06 -15.50
CA VAL A 482 -13.13 -1.68 -14.76
C VAL A 482 -13.00 -2.04 -13.27
N LEU A 483 -12.43 -3.20 -12.95
CA LEU A 483 -12.16 -3.58 -11.56
C LEU A 483 -11.21 -2.58 -10.88
N PHE A 484 -10.11 -2.22 -11.54
CA PHE A 484 -9.18 -1.23 -11.01
C PHE A 484 -9.81 0.15 -10.88
N LEU A 485 -10.72 0.54 -11.79
CA LEU A 485 -11.47 1.79 -11.67
C LEU A 485 -12.23 1.84 -10.34
N PHE A 486 -13.04 0.82 -10.05
CA PHE A 486 -13.80 0.79 -8.81
C PHE A 486 -12.90 0.69 -7.57
N LEU A 487 -11.84 -0.11 -7.62
CA LEU A 487 -10.91 -0.23 -6.50
C LEU A 487 -10.17 1.07 -6.22
N SER A 488 -9.69 1.78 -7.25
CA SER A 488 -9.08 3.11 -7.08
C SER A 488 -10.06 4.12 -6.49
N LEU A 489 -11.32 4.09 -6.93
CA LEU A 489 -12.36 4.96 -6.35
C LEU A 489 -12.57 4.67 -4.87
N LEU A 490 -12.59 3.41 -4.46
CA LEU A 490 -12.74 3.01 -3.06
C LEU A 490 -11.50 3.34 -2.23
N GLU A 491 -10.30 3.19 -2.80
CA GLU A 491 -9.03 3.49 -2.15
C GLU A 491 -8.87 5.00 -1.93
N ASP A 492 -8.97 5.79 -2.98
CA ASP A 492 -8.81 7.25 -2.94
C ASP A 492 -9.91 7.93 -2.11
N SER A 493 -11.13 7.34 -2.05
CA SER A 493 -12.19 7.87 -1.19
C SER A 493 -11.93 7.69 0.31
N GLY A 494 -10.95 6.88 0.71
CA GLY A 494 -10.65 6.54 2.10
C GLY A 494 -11.50 5.36 2.66
N TYR A 495 -12.33 4.72 1.84
CA TYR A 495 -13.16 3.59 2.28
C TYR A 495 -12.33 2.35 2.64
N MET A 496 -11.26 2.07 1.88
CA MET A 496 -10.41 0.90 2.14
C MET A 496 -9.70 0.95 3.50
N ALA A 497 -9.40 2.14 4.03
CA ALA A 497 -8.89 2.30 5.39
C ALA A 497 -9.90 1.82 6.44
N ARG A 498 -11.20 2.11 6.24
CA ARG A 498 -12.29 1.65 7.12
C ARG A 498 -12.47 0.14 7.05
N VAL A 499 -12.37 -0.44 5.87
CA VAL A 499 -12.41 -1.90 5.70
C VAL A 499 -11.26 -2.56 6.46
N ALA A 500 -10.05 -2.02 6.36
CA ALA A 500 -8.90 -2.50 7.10
C ALA A 500 -9.10 -2.41 8.63
N PHE A 501 -9.68 -1.30 9.11
CA PHE A 501 -10.04 -1.10 10.51
C PHE A 501 -11.05 -2.14 11.02
N VAL A 502 -12.12 -2.39 10.27
CA VAL A 502 -13.16 -3.38 10.64
C VAL A 502 -12.59 -4.81 10.63
N MET A 503 -11.71 -5.13 9.69
CA MET A 503 -11.20 -6.48 9.45
C MET A 503 -9.91 -6.83 10.22
N ASP A 504 -9.33 -5.91 10.99
CA ASP A 504 -8.05 -6.18 11.69
C ASP A 504 -8.16 -7.34 12.68
N LYS A 505 -9.17 -7.36 13.53
CA LYS A 505 -9.33 -8.40 14.57
C LYS A 505 -9.43 -9.82 13.99
N PRO A 506 -10.29 -10.13 12.99
CA PRO A 506 -10.36 -11.48 12.41
C PRO A 506 -9.09 -11.86 11.66
N LEU A 507 -8.46 -10.95 10.94
CA LEU A 507 -7.23 -11.22 10.19
C LEU A 507 -6.03 -11.48 11.11
N ARG A 508 -5.93 -10.75 12.21
CA ARG A 508 -4.90 -10.97 13.22
C ARG A 508 -4.95 -12.37 13.83
N LYS A 509 -6.14 -12.94 14.01
CA LYS A 509 -6.28 -14.33 14.48
C LYS A 509 -5.60 -15.34 13.57
N ILE A 510 -5.53 -15.08 12.27
CA ILE A 510 -4.82 -15.91 11.29
C ILE A 510 -3.40 -15.42 11.01
N GLY A 511 -2.93 -14.38 11.71
CA GLY A 511 -1.56 -13.88 11.65
C GLY A 511 -1.31 -12.79 10.60
N LEU A 512 -2.38 -12.12 10.12
CA LEU A 512 -2.31 -11.02 9.17
C LEU A 512 -2.77 -9.70 9.81
N SER A 513 -2.31 -8.57 9.29
CA SER A 513 -2.84 -7.25 9.65
C SER A 513 -4.14 -6.93 8.89
N GLY A 514 -4.93 -5.99 9.40
CA GLY A 514 -6.17 -5.55 8.75
C GLY A 514 -5.97 -5.05 7.31
N ARG A 515 -4.82 -4.46 7.01
CA ARG A 515 -4.48 -3.99 5.65
C ARG A 515 -4.41 -5.12 4.62
N SER A 516 -4.12 -6.37 5.04
CA SER A 516 -4.06 -7.54 4.15
C SER A 516 -5.40 -7.89 3.49
N ILE A 517 -6.53 -7.36 4.00
CA ILE A 517 -7.85 -7.58 3.40
C ILE A 517 -7.93 -7.03 1.98
N VAL A 518 -7.28 -5.89 1.70
CA VAL A 518 -7.35 -5.21 0.39
C VAL A 518 -6.79 -6.10 -0.72
N PRO A 519 -5.52 -6.59 -0.67
CA PRO A 519 -5.00 -7.54 -1.64
C PRO A 519 -5.84 -8.82 -1.78
N MET A 520 -6.36 -9.34 -0.67
CA MET A 520 -7.19 -10.56 -0.69
C MET A 520 -8.52 -10.33 -1.39
N LEU A 521 -9.18 -9.18 -1.18
CA LEU A 521 -10.41 -8.81 -1.88
C LEU A 521 -10.19 -8.64 -3.38
N VAL A 522 -9.10 -7.96 -3.76
CA VAL A 522 -8.70 -7.86 -5.18
C VAL A 522 -8.49 -9.24 -5.79
N GLY A 523 -7.96 -10.19 -5.01
CA GLY A 523 -7.76 -11.60 -5.39
C GLY A 523 -9.04 -12.34 -5.81
N PHE A 524 -10.21 -11.99 -5.26
CA PHE A 524 -11.50 -12.52 -5.73
C PHE A 524 -11.84 -12.08 -7.16
N GLY A 525 -11.37 -10.92 -7.58
CA GLY A 525 -11.46 -10.49 -8.96
C GLY A 525 -10.42 -11.16 -9.84
N CYS A 526 -9.15 -10.93 -9.52
CA CYS A 526 -7.99 -11.51 -10.21
C CYS A 526 -6.80 -11.63 -9.27
N THR A 527 -6.15 -12.80 -9.28
CA THR A 527 -4.99 -13.08 -8.42
C THR A 527 -3.79 -12.17 -8.74
N VAL A 528 -3.57 -11.82 -10.02
CA VAL A 528 -2.43 -10.98 -10.46
C VAL A 528 -2.44 -9.60 -9.77
N PRO A 529 -3.49 -8.78 -9.91
CA PRO A 529 -3.57 -7.49 -9.22
C PRO A 529 -3.64 -7.66 -7.70
N GLY A 530 -4.21 -8.75 -7.18
CA GLY A 530 -4.20 -9.04 -5.75
C GLY A 530 -2.78 -9.20 -5.20
N ILE A 531 -1.91 -9.92 -5.90
CA ILE A 531 -0.49 -10.05 -5.54
C ILE A 531 0.22 -8.69 -5.62
N MET A 532 -0.04 -7.91 -6.66
CA MET A 532 0.58 -6.59 -6.82
C MET A 532 0.14 -5.58 -5.74
N ALA A 533 -1.13 -5.62 -5.35
CA ALA A 533 -1.66 -4.75 -4.29
C ALA A 533 -0.99 -5.02 -2.93
N SER A 534 -0.37 -6.19 -2.73
CA SER A 534 0.35 -6.49 -1.49
C SER A 534 1.59 -5.62 -1.25
N ARG A 535 2.05 -4.84 -2.23
CA ARG A 535 3.15 -3.88 -2.09
C ARG A 535 2.84 -2.77 -1.09
N THR A 536 1.57 -2.46 -0.88
CA THR A 536 1.13 -1.45 0.10
C THR A 536 1.22 -1.92 1.55
N LEU A 537 1.61 -3.18 1.78
CA LEU A 537 1.76 -3.72 3.13
C LEU A 537 3.12 -3.36 3.71
N PRO A 538 3.18 -2.76 4.90
CA PRO A 538 4.41 -2.25 5.49
C PRO A 538 5.35 -3.36 5.99
N SER A 539 4.83 -4.56 6.22
CA SER A 539 5.59 -5.71 6.71
C SER A 539 5.90 -6.70 5.62
N GLU A 540 7.17 -7.03 5.46
CA GLU A 540 7.61 -8.10 4.52
C GLU A 540 6.99 -9.46 4.87
N ARG A 541 6.81 -9.74 6.17
CA ARG A 541 6.14 -10.95 6.65
C ARG A 541 4.68 -11.00 6.22
N ASP A 542 3.90 -9.94 6.50
CA ASP A 542 2.49 -9.86 6.14
C ASP A 542 2.30 -9.87 4.63
N ARG A 543 3.22 -9.23 3.88
CA ARG A 543 3.25 -9.24 2.44
C ARG A 543 3.47 -10.66 1.89
N LYS A 544 4.48 -11.39 2.37
CA LYS A 544 4.73 -12.78 1.97
C LYS A 544 3.53 -13.67 2.27
N MET A 545 2.98 -13.62 3.48
CA MET A 545 1.80 -14.37 3.86
C MET A 545 0.59 -14.04 2.96
N THR A 546 0.32 -12.77 2.72
CA THR A 546 -0.81 -12.33 1.87
C THR A 546 -0.65 -12.84 0.44
N ILE A 547 0.55 -12.76 -0.16
CA ILE A 547 0.84 -13.28 -1.50
C ILE A 547 0.61 -14.80 -1.56
N LEU A 548 1.02 -15.56 -0.54
CA LEU A 548 0.82 -17.01 -0.49
C LEU A 548 -0.65 -17.39 -0.35
N LEU A 549 -1.47 -16.57 0.30
CA LEU A 549 -2.88 -16.84 0.56
C LEU A 549 -3.82 -16.33 -0.53
N THR A 550 -3.44 -15.26 -1.26
CA THR A 550 -4.28 -14.68 -2.32
C THR A 550 -4.75 -15.69 -3.38
N PRO A 551 -3.97 -16.67 -3.85
CA PRO A 551 -4.43 -17.62 -4.85
C PRO A 551 -5.51 -18.61 -4.36
N PHE A 552 -5.73 -18.76 -3.05
CA PHE A 552 -6.85 -19.54 -2.50
C PHE A 552 -8.20 -18.81 -2.69
N MET A 553 -8.16 -17.50 -2.92
CA MET A 553 -9.36 -16.74 -3.27
C MET A 553 -9.82 -17.11 -4.68
N SER A 554 -11.13 -17.27 -4.83
CA SER A 554 -11.72 -17.71 -6.09
C SER A 554 -11.78 -16.56 -7.07
N CYS A 555 -10.88 -16.50 -8.05
CA CYS A 555 -10.89 -15.43 -9.07
C CYS A 555 -11.99 -15.68 -10.12
N SER A 556 -12.35 -14.62 -10.88
CA SER A 556 -13.39 -14.66 -11.90
C SER A 556 -13.17 -15.69 -13.00
N ALA A 557 -11.92 -15.97 -13.38
CA ALA A 557 -11.56 -16.98 -14.38
C ALA A 557 -11.92 -18.43 -13.97
N LYS A 558 -12.17 -18.70 -12.69
CA LYS A 558 -12.64 -20.00 -12.21
C LYS A 558 -14.15 -20.17 -12.34
N LEU A 559 -14.93 -19.08 -12.46
CA LEU A 559 -16.40 -19.13 -12.54
C LEU A 559 -16.95 -19.96 -13.70
N PRO A 560 -16.40 -19.89 -14.94
CA PRO A 560 -16.84 -20.74 -16.04
C PRO A 560 -16.73 -22.23 -15.71
N ILE A 561 -15.64 -22.64 -15.02
CA ILE A 561 -15.44 -24.04 -14.60
C ILE A 561 -16.56 -24.46 -13.63
N TYR A 562 -16.82 -23.63 -12.62
CA TYR A 562 -17.87 -23.90 -11.63
C TYR A 562 -19.24 -23.99 -12.27
N ALA A 563 -19.56 -23.03 -13.16
CA ALA A 563 -20.84 -23.01 -13.86
C ALA A 563 -21.03 -24.22 -14.75
N PHE A 564 -20.01 -24.66 -15.49
CA PHE A 564 -20.03 -25.79 -16.36
C PHE A 564 -20.33 -27.10 -15.60
N PHE A 565 -19.49 -27.42 -14.61
CA PHE A 565 -19.67 -28.68 -13.85
C PHE A 565 -20.90 -28.63 -12.92
N ALA A 566 -21.23 -27.48 -12.31
CA ALA A 566 -22.42 -27.35 -11.49
C ALA A 566 -23.71 -27.53 -12.32
N THR A 567 -23.72 -27.06 -13.57
CA THR A 567 -24.87 -27.26 -14.47
C THR A 567 -24.97 -28.72 -14.94
N ALA A 568 -23.83 -29.35 -15.25
CA ALA A 568 -23.78 -30.73 -15.71
C ALA A 568 -24.18 -31.74 -14.62
N PHE A 569 -23.63 -31.64 -13.43
CA PHE A 569 -23.75 -32.66 -12.38
C PHE A 569 -24.71 -32.30 -11.24
N PHE A 570 -24.96 -31.00 -11.00
CA PHE A 570 -25.75 -30.51 -9.86
C PHE A 570 -26.81 -29.46 -10.25
N PRO A 571 -27.68 -29.74 -11.26
CA PRO A 571 -28.60 -28.72 -11.80
C PRO A 571 -29.54 -28.12 -10.73
N LYS A 572 -30.01 -28.97 -9.78
CA LYS A 572 -30.91 -28.54 -8.69
C LYS A 572 -30.22 -27.70 -7.62
N TYR A 573 -28.92 -27.89 -7.43
CA TYR A 573 -28.13 -27.26 -6.36
C TYR A 573 -27.02 -26.33 -6.89
N LYS A 574 -27.11 -25.91 -8.13
CA LYS A 574 -26.09 -25.10 -8.82
C LYS A 574 -25.60 -23.92 -8.01
N ALA A 575 -26.50 -23.10 -7.50
CA ALA A 575 -26.16 -21.93 -6.70
C ALA A 575 -25.47 -22.30 -5.39
N LEU A 576 -25.96 -23.35 -4.72
CA LEU A 576 -25.38 -23.84 -3.45
C LEU A 576 -23.94 -24.37 -3.66
N VAL A 577 -23.70 -25.13 -4.72
CA VAL A 577 -22.36 -25.63 -5.07
C VAL A 577 -21.41 -24.47 -5.37
N MET A 578 -21.83 -23.46 -6.13
CA MET A 578 -21.01 -22.31 -6.44
C MET A 578 -20.64 -21.51 -5.18
N VAL A 579 -21.61 -21.22 -4.32
CA VAL A 579 -21.35 -20.53 -3.04
C VAL A 579 -20.47 -21.42 -2.13
N GLY A 580 -20.75 -22.71 -2.07
CA GLY A 580 -19.96 -23.68 -1.30
C GLY A 580 -18.49 -23.70 -1.70
N LEU A 581 -18.18 -23.62 -3.00
CA LEU A 581 -16.80 -23.54 -3.49
C LEU A 581 -16.07 -22.27 -2.99
N TYR A 582 -16.74 -21.11 -2.98
CA TYR A 582 -16.15 -19.90 -2.41
C TYR A 582 -15.84 -20.06 -0.92
N VAL A 583 -16.79 -20.61 -0.16
CA VAL A 583 -16.62 -20.87 1.28
C VAL A 583 -15.46 -21.84 1.52
N VAL A 584 -15.38 -22.94 0.78
CA VAL A 584 -14.29 -23.91 0.87
C VAL A 584 -12.93 -23.25 0.56
N GLY A 585 -12.86 -22.42 -0.46
CA GLY A 585 -11.63 -21.67 -0.78
C GLY A 585 -11.17 -20.80 0.38
N ILE A 586 -12.08 -20.03 0.98
CA ILE A 586 -11.79 -19.18 2.14
C ILE A 586 -11.34 -20.02 3.35
N LEU A 587 -12.08 -21.09 3.68
CA LEU A 587 -11.75 -21.95 4.82
C LEU A 587 -10.40 -22.65 4.63
N THR A 588 -10.10 -23.12 3.43
CA THR A 588 -8.79 -23.71 3.11
C THR A 588 -7.69 -22.66 3.24
N GLY A 589 -7.92 -21.44 2.75
CA GLY A 589 -6.99 -20.32 2.92
C GLY A 589 -6.72 -20.00 4.40
N ILE A 590 -7.74 -19.98 5.24
CA ILE A 590 -7.62 -19.80 6.70
C ILE A 590 -6.82 -20.95 7.33
N LEU A 591 -7.10 -22.19 6.97
CA LEU A 591 -6.38 -23.35 7.49
C LEU A 591 -4.89 -23.27 7.13
N VAL A 592 -4.58 -22.97 5.86
CA VAL A 592 -3.20 -22.80 5.38
C VAL A 592 -2.52 -21.64 6.08
N ALA A 593 -3.22 -20.52 6.30
CA ALA A 593 -2.69 -19.37 7.05
C ALA A 593 -2.29 -19.77 8.48
N LEU A 594 -3.13 -20.51 9.18
CA LEU A 594 -2.84 -20.99 10.54
C LEU A 594 -1.62 -21.93 10.59
N ILE A 595 -1.47 -22.80 9.58
CA ILE A 595 -0.31 -23.70 9.44
C ILE A 595 0.96 -22.88 9.18
N ILE A 596 0.93 -21.98 8.21
CA ILE A 596 2.07 -21.14 7.81
C ILE A 596 2.50 -20.21 8.96
N ARG A 597 1.56 -19.64 9.71
CA ARG A 597 1.83 -18.82 10.89
C ARG A 597 2.65 -19.58 11.94
N LYS A 598 2.32 -20.85 12.18
CA LYS A 598 3.00 -21.69 13.18
C LYS A 598 4.36 -22.23 12.72
N THR A 599 4.55 -22.41 11.41
CA THR A 599 5.71 -23.08 10.84
C THR A 599 6.74 -22.12 10.25
N LEU A 600 6.34 -21.33 9.26
CA LEU A 600 7.24 -20.49 8.45
C LEU A 600 7.35 -19.05 8.98
N PHE A 601 6.26 -18.45 9.44
CA PHE A 601 6.20 -17.05 9.82
C PHE A 601 5.82 -16.89 11.30
N LYS A 602 6.75 -17.27 12.17
CA LYS A 602 6.61 -17.08 13.62
C LYS A 602 6.64 -15.57 13.95
N GLY A 603 5.91 -15.17 14.97
CA GLY A 603 5.79 -13.78 15.43
C GLY A 603 4.39 -13.20 15.27
N GLU A 604 4.19 -12.02 15.80
CA GLU A 604 2.91 -11.31 15.75
C GLU A 604 2.78 -10.48 14.47
N ALA A 605 1.53 -10.19 14.07
CA ALA A 605 1.25 -9.26 12.99
C ALA A 605 1.70 -7.85 13.41
N VAL A 606 2.26 -7.09 12.46
CA VAL A 606 2.70 -5.71 12.71
C VAL A 606 1.58 -4.90 13.36
N PRO A 607 1.90 -4.06 14.35
CA PRO A 607 0.93 -3.19 15.01
C PRO A 607 0.13 -2.39 13.98
N PHE A 608 -1.15 -2.24 14.28
CA PHE A 608 -2.08 -1.52 13.41
C PHE A 608 -2.26 -0.10 13.94
N VAL A 609 -1.35 0.76 13.58
CA VAL A 609 -1.47 2.19 13.84
C VAL A 609 -1.78 2.86 12.51
N MET A 610 -2.95 3.45 12.39
CA MET A 610 -3.42 4.03 11.13
C MET A 610 -4.34 5.22 11.40
N GLU A 611 -4.19 6.25 10.59
CA GLU A 611 -5.20 7.30 10.50
C GLU A 611 -6.36 6.89 9.62
N LEU A 612 -7.55 7.33 9.96
CA LEU A 612 -8.71 7.25 9.11
C LEU A 612 -8.85 8.59 8.35
N PRO A 613 -8.42 8.66 7.06
CA PRO A 613 -8.46 9.91 6.31
C PRO A 613 -9.92 10.36 6.10
N ASN A 614 -10.16 11.66 5.99
CA ASN A 614 -11.48 12.17 5.63
C ASN A 614 -11.91 11.65 4.26
N TYR A 615 -13.23 11.43 4.06
CA TYR A 615 -13.74 11.04 2.76
C TYR A 615 -13.61 12.17 1.76
N ARG A 616 -12.90 11.89 0.67
CA ARG A 616 -12.67 12.81 -0.45
C ARG A 616 -13.12 12.19 -1.77
N MET A 617 -13.57 13.05 -2.69
CA MET A 617 -13.86 12.60 -4.05
C MET A 617 -12.54 12.47 -4.82
N PRO A 618 -12.26 11.31 -5.44
CA PRO A 618 -11.06 11.11 -6.23
C PRO A 618 -10.98 12.08 -7.43
N ALA A 619 -9.77 12.57 -7.72
CA ALA A 619 -9.55 13.36 -8.92
C ALA A 619 -9.57 12.46 -10.16
N LEU A 620 -10.52 12.69 -11.07
CA LEU A 620 -10.73 11.87 -12.27
C LEU A 620 -9.44 11.70 -13.10
N LYS A 621 -8.65 12.76 -13.22
CA LYS A 621 -7.37 12.74 -13.96
C LYS A 621 -6.38 11.73 -13.36
N ASN A 622 -6.24 11.70 -12.04
CA ASN A 622 -5.34 10.78 -11.34
C ASN A 622 -5.81 9.32 -11.49
N VAL A 623 -7.12 9.09 -11.36
CA VAL A 623 -7.72 7.77 -11.56
C VAL A 623 -7.46 7.26 -12.98
N LEU A 624 -7.69 8.09 -14.00
CA LEU A 624 -7.44 7.71 -15.41
C LEU A 624 -5.96 7.43 -15.69
N GLN A 625 -5.06 8.22 -15.12
CA GLN A 625 -3.61 7.98 -15.26
C GLN A 625 -3.22 6.65 -14.62
N LEU A 626 -3.68 6.37 -13.39
CA LEU A 626 -3.42 5.10 -12.71
C LEU A 626 -4.00 3.91 -13.49
N LEU A 627 -5.20 4.04 -14.04
CA LEU A 627 -5.80 3.01 -14.90
C LEU A 627 -4.94 2.73 -16.13
N TRP A 628 -4.43 3.77 -16.78
CA TRP A 628 -3.55 3.61 -17.93
C TRP A 628 -2.24 2.90 -17.57
N GLU A 629 -1.62 3.27 -16.46
CA GLU A 629 -0.41 2.60 -15.96
C GLU A 629 -0.67 1.11 -15.68
N LYS A 630 -1.78 0.77 -15.01
CA LYS A 630 -2.15 -0.62 -14.73
C LYS A 630 -2.49 -1.40 -16.00
N ALA A 631 -3.19 -0.79 -16.95
CA ALA A 631 -3.50 -1.39 -18.25
C ALA A 631 -2.23 -1.66 -19.06
N LYS A 632 -1.32 -0.69 -19.11
CA LYS A 632 -0.01 -0.81 -19.78
C LYS A 632 0.84 -1.95 -19.19
N ASP A 633 0.91 -2.01 -17.87
CA ASP A 633 1.65 -3.05 -17.13
C ASP A 633 1.07 -4.46 -17.42
N PHE A 634 -0.26 -4.58 -17.48
CA PHE A 634 -0.91 -5.83 -17.85
C PHE A 634 -0.63 -6.22 -19.30
N LEU A 635 -0.73 -5.28 -20.26
CA LEU A 635 -0.43 -5.52 -21.66
C LEU A 635 1.01 -5.97 -21.87
N GLN A 636 1.99 -5.32 -21.25
CA GLN A 636 3.39 -5.71 -21.35
C GLN A 636 3.61 -7.15 -20.87
N ARG A 637 2.94 -7.57 -19.78
CA ARG A 637 3.03 -8.94 -19.25
C ARG A 637 2.32 -9.95 -20.16
N ALA A 638 1.16 -9.56 -20.70
CA ALA A 638 0.44 -10.40 -21.64
C ALA A 638 1.32 -10.71 -22.87
N PHE A 639 1.97 -9.71 -23.43
CA PHE A 639 2.83 -9.90 -24.58
C PHE A 639 4.16 -10.61 -24.29
N THR A 640 4.70 -10.56 -23.08
CA THR A 640 5.98 -11.21 -22.78
C THR A 640 5.80 -12.66 -22.31
N VAL A 641 5.06 -12.86 -21.23
CA VAL A 641 4.98 -14.18 -20.55
C VAL A 641 3.90 -15.05 -21.20
N ILE A 642 2.72 -14.49 -21.43
CA ILE A 642 1.57 -15.27 -21.89
C ILE A 642 1.75 -15.65 -23.36
N PHE A 643 2.27 -14.73 -24.19
CA PHE A 643 2.57 -14.98 -25.60
C PHE A 643 3.53 -16.18 -25.78
N VAL A 644 4.65 -16.20 -25.07
CA VAL A 644 5.60 -17.31 -25.15
C VAL A 644 4.95 -18.61 -24.67
N ALA A 645 4.20 -18.54 -23.60
CA ALA A 645 3.56 -19.70 -23.01
C ALA A 645 2.43 -20.26 -23.92
N THR A 646 1.66 -19.41 -24.64
CA THR A 646 0.65 -19.88 -25.60
C THR A 646 1.29 -20.58 -26.80
N ILE A 647 2.40 -20.10 -27.31
CA ILE A 647 3.15 -20.77 -28.38
C ILE A 647 3.64 -22.15 -27.92
N VAL A 648 4.18 -22.27 -26.71
CA VAL A 648 4.64 -23.55 -26.17
C VAL A 648 3.48 -24.54 -26.05
N ILE A 649 2.33 -24.11 -25.51
CA ILE A 649 1.15 -24.99 -25.39
C ILE A 649 0.60 -25.37 -26.78
N TRP A 650 0.49 -24.41 -27.71
CA TRP A 650 0.10 -24.69 -29.08
C TRP A 650 1.02 -25.74 -29.69
N PHE A 651 2.33 -25.62 -29.53
CA PHE A 651 3.29 -26.59 -30.03
C PHE A 651 3.04 -27.98 -29.41
N LEU A 652 2.87 -28.07 -28.10
CA LEU A 652 2.61 -29.35 -27.42
C LEU A 652 1.26 -29.98 -27.79
N GLN A 653 0.27 -29.18 -28.19
CA GLN A 653 -1.05 -29.67 -28.62
C GLN A 653 -1.09 -30.07 -30.08
N SER A 654 -0.31 -29.42 -30.94
CA SER A 654 -0.37 -29.58 -32.40
C SER A 654 0.58 -30.63 -32.94
N PHE A 655 1.62 -31.02 -32.17
CA PHE A 655 2.64 -31.97 -32.61
C PHE A 655 2.61 -33.28 -31.83
N ASP A 656 2.93 -34.37 -32.54
CA ASP A 656 3.18 -35.71 -31.95
C ASP A 656 4.65 -35.82 -31.47
N LEU A 657 5.02 -36.99 -30.87
CA LEU A 657 6.39 -37.27 -30.43
C LEU A 657 7.42 -37.34 -31.57
N HIS A 658 6.97 -37.44 -32.82
CA HIS A 658 7.81 -37.45 -34.01
C HIS A 658 7.85 -36.10 -34.72
N PHE A 659 7.34 -35.07 -34.08
CA PHE A 659 7.25 -33.68 -34.60
C PHE A 659 6.40 -33.55 -35.88
N ASN A 660 5.44 -34.47 -36.11
CA ASN A 660 4.46 -34.30 -37.16
C ASN A 660 3.23 -33.56 -36.65
N LEU A 661 2.63 -32.75 -37.52
CA LEU A 661 1.37 -32.08 -37.20
C LEU A 661 0.27 -33.17 -37.06
N THR A 662 -0.37 -33.27 -35.92
CA THR A 662 -1.41 -34.27 -35.70
C THR A 662 -2.80 -33.61 -35.69
N ALA A 663 -3.74 -34.21 -36.45
CA ALA A 663 -5.14 -33.83 -36.39
C ALA A 663 -5.86 -34.47 -35.18
N ASP A 664 -5.28 -35.56 -34.63
CA ASP A 664 -5.84 -36.30 -33.50
C ASP A 664 -5.19 -35.86 -32.20
N SER A 665 -5.95 -35.20 -31.35
CA SER A 665 -5.51 -34.69 -30.05
C SER A 665 -4.97 -35.78 -29.11
N GLN A 666 -5.29 -37.05 -29.32
CA GLN A 666 -4.79 -38.16 -28.49
C GLN A 666 -3.30 -38.43 -28.67
N ASN A 667 -2.79 -38.17 -29.85
CA ASN A 667 -1.40 -38.43 -30.22
C ASN A 667 -0.48 -37.22 -29.96
N SER A 668 -1.02 -36.11 -29.46
CA SER A 668 -0.24 -34.92 -29.17
C SER A 668 0.75 -35.11 -28.02
N ILE A 669 1.87 -34.44 -28.05
CA ILE A 669 2.86 -34.45 -26.97
C ILE A 669 2.18 -34.12 -25.64
N LEU A 670 1.25 -33.16 -25.63
CA LEU A 670 0.51 -32.77 -24.43
C LEU A 670 -0.34 -33.92 -23.88
N ALA A 671 -1.02 -34.68 -24.75
CA ALA A 671 -1.82 -35.82 -24.33
C ALA A 671 -0.95 -36.93 -23.73
N VAL A 672 0.22 -37.20 -24.31
CA VAL A 672 1.18 -38.16 -23.75
C VAL A 672 1.68 -37.74 -22.38
N VAL A 673 2.09 -36.49 -22.20
CA VAL A 673 2.50 -35.95 -20.90
C VAL A 673 1.35 -36.02 -19.90
N ALA A 674 0.14 -35.66 -20.32
CA ALA A 674 -1.06 -35.73 -19.47
C ALA A 674 -1.38 -37.18 -19.07
N GLY A 675 -1.18 -38.17 -19.98
CA GLY A 675 -1.33 -39.56 -19.69
C GLY A 675 -0.36 -40.11 -18.63
N LEU A 676 0.88 -39.58 -18.60
CA LEU A 676 1.86 -39.91 -17.56
C LEU A 676 1.46 -39.35 -16.18
N ILE A 677 0.77 -38.19 -16.17
CA ILE A 677 0.32 -37.52 -14.93
C ILE A 677 -1.04 -38.10 -14.47
N ALA A 678 -1.88 -38.55 -15.35
CA ALA A 678 -3.24 -39.04 -15.05
C ALA A 678 -3.33 -40.04 -13.88
N PRO A 679 -2.40 -41.02 -13.69
CA PRO A 679 -2.43 -41.90 -12.53
C PRO A 679 -2.37 -41.19 -11.18
N VAL A 680 -1.74 -40.02 -11.08
CA VAL A 680 -1.70 -39.24 -9.86
C VAL A 680 -3.09 -38.76 -9.43
N PHE A 681 -4.01 -38.60 -10.38
CA PHE A 681 -5.40 -38.18 -10.15
C PHE A 681 -6.39 -39.38 -10.01
N ALA A 682 -5.95 -40.60 -10.25
CA ALA A 682 -6.79 -41.78 -10.07
C ALA A 682 -7.39 -41.91 -8.65
N PRO A 683 -6.64 -41.65 -7.54
CA PRO A 683 -7.19 -41.67 -6.19
C PRO A 683 -8.25 -40.60 -5.93
N LEU A 684 -8.33 -39.58 -6.78
CA LEU A 684 -9.29 -38.46 -6.69
C LEU A 684 -10.57 -38.74 -7.51
N GLY A 685 -10.63 -39.87 -8.21
CA GLY A 685 -11.76 -40.30 -9.05
C GLY A 685 -11.80 -39.71 -10.47
N PHE A 686 -10.73 -38.99 -10.91
CA PHE A 686 -10.65 -38.41 -12.26
C PHE A 686 -9.30 -38.62 -12.96
N GLY A 687 -8.77 -39.85 -12.91
CA GLY A 687 -7.51 -40.27 -13.53
C GLY A 687 -7.58 -40.44 -15.06
N ASP A 688 -8.31 -39.60 -15.79
CA ASP A 688 -8.41 -39.65 -17.27
C ASP A 688 -7.43 -38.65 -17.89
N TRP A 689 -6.77 -39.03 -18.99
CA TRP A 689 -5.79 -38.18 -19.69
C TRP A 689 -6.42 -36.91 -20.24
N ARG A 690 -7.69 -36.88 -20.61
CA ARG A 690 -8.41 -35.72 -21.13
C ARG A 690 -8.56 -34.65 -20.03
N ILE A 691 -8.89 -35.10 -18.82
CA ILE A 691 -8.98 -34.20 -17.65
C ILE A 691 -7.60 -33.67 -17.32
N SER A 692 -6.57 -34.50 -17.32
CA SER A 692 -5.19 -34.08 -17.06
C SER A 692 -4.71 -33.07 -18.11
N THR A 693 -5.03 -33.28 -19.40
CA THR A 693 -4.74 -32.30 -20.48
C THR A 693 -5.44 -30.97 -20.23
N ALA A 694 -6.73 -31.02 -19.85
CA ALA A 694 -7.48 -29.80 -19.53
C ALA A 694 -6.89 -29.04 -18.31
N LEU A 695 -6.43 -29.76 -17.28
CA LEU A 695 -5.79 -29.15 -16.11
C LEU A 695 -4.44 -28.51 -16.44
N ILE A 696 -3.63 -29.12 -17.33
CA ILE A 696 -2.37 -28.52 -17.80
C ILE A 696 -2.66 -27.27 -18.63
N SER A 697 -3.64 -27.31 -19.54
CA SER A 697 -4.08 -26.13 -20.30
C SER A 697 -4.60 -25.04 -19.37
N GLY A 698 -5.33 -25.42 -18.31
CA GLY A 698 -5.83 -24.51 -17.28
C GLY A 698 -4.75 -23.88 -16.39
N PHE A 699 -3.51 -24.33 -16.44
CA PHE A 699 -2.38 -23.64 -15.83
C PHE A 699 -2.03 -22.37 -16.62
N MET A 700 -2.22 -22.35 -17.92
CA MET A 700 -2.05 -21.14 -18.72
C MET A 700 -3.12 -20.11 -18.41
N ALA A 701 -4.37 -20.49 -18.60
CA ALA A 701 -5.54 -19.67 -18.35
C ALA A 701 -6.65 -20.59 -17.81
N LYS A 702 -7.23 -20.25 -16.66
CA LYS A 702 -8.17 -21.13 -15.95
C LYS A 702 -9.41 -21.51 -16.79
N GLU A 703 -9.91 -20.59 -17.57
CA GLU A 703 -11.04 -20.79 -18.48
C GLU A 703 -10.76 -21.84 -19.56
N SER A 704 -9.50 -22.08 -19.92
CA SER A 704 -9.10 -23.07 -20.91
C SER A 704 -9.42 -24.51 -20.48
N VAL A 705 -9.63 -24.76 -19.19
CA VAL A 705 -10.06 -26.08 -18.69
C VAL A 705 -11.35 -26.53 -19.38
N VAL A 706 -12.36 -25.66 -19.44
CA VAL A 706 -13.67 -25.97 -20.02
C VAL A 706 -13.58 -26.10 -21.52
N SER A 707 -12.92 -25.19 -22.21
CA SER A 707 -12.79 -25.21 -23.67
C SER A 707 -12.00 -26.47 -24.14
N THR A 708 -10.87 -26.77 -23.48
CA THR A 708 -10.08 -27.98 -23.79
C THR A 708 -10.90 -29.26 -23.54
N LEU A 709 -11.59 -29.34 -22.41
CA LEU A 709 -12.41 -30.51 -22.09
C LEU A 709 -13.56 -30.67 -23.09
N SER A 710 -14.24 -29.57 -23.46
CA SER A 710 -15.32 -29.63 -24.47
C SER A 710 -14.82 -30.09 -25.84
N VAL A 711 -13.63 -29.69 -26.27
CA VAL A 711 -13.01 -30.16 -27.52
C VAL A 711 -12.64 -31.62 -27.44
N LEU A 712 -12.03 -32.07 -26.33
CA LEU A 712 -11.57 -33.47 -26.19
C LEU A 712 -12.70 -34.48 -25.97
N THR A 713 -13.85 -34.03 -25.47
CA THR A 713 -14.98 -34.92 -25.17
C THR A 713 -16.09 -34.88 -26.26
N GLY A 714 -16.18 -33.78 -26.99
CA GLY A 714 -17.14 -33.55 -28.06
C GLY A 714 -18.61 -33.46 -27.62
N SER A 715 -18.99 -34.13 -26.53
CA SER A 715 -20.36 -34.10 -26.00
C SER A 715 -20.41 -34.23 -24.47
N MET A 716 -21.49 -33.77 -23.87
CA MET A 716 -21.75 -33.90 -22.42
C MET A 716 -21.91 -35.34 -21.97
N ASP A 717 -22.42 -36.22 -22.85
CA ASP A 717 -22.61 -37.65 -22.53
C ASP A 717 -21.28 -38.38 -22.27
N VAL A 718 -20.21 -37.96 -22.95
CA VAL A 718 -18.87 -38.48 -22.72
C VAL A 718 -18.34 -38.02 -21.35
N ILE A 719 -18.62 -36.80 -20.96
CA ILE A 719 -18.21 -36.26 -19.65
C ILE A 719 -18.90 -37.05 -18.51
N HIS A 720 -20.19 -37.36 -18.66
CA HIS A 720 -20.93 -38.16 -17.69
C HIS A 720 -20.46 -39.62 -17.62
N LYS A 721 -19.81 -40.15 -18.68
CA LYS A 721 -19.17 -41.48 -18.65
C LYS A 721 -17.82 -41.49 -17.96
N ILE A 722 -17.08 -40.37 -18.02
CA ILE A 722 -15.75 -40.25 -17.43
C ILE A 722 -15.84 -39.84 -15.94
N LEU A 723 -16.83 -39.03 -15.57
CA LEU A 723 -16.97 -38.47 -14.23
C LEU A 723 -18.30 -38.88 -13.59
N THR A 724 -18.23 -39.27 -12.34
CA THR A 724 -19.39 -39.41 -11.44
C THR A 724 -19.65 -38.06 -10.72
N PRO A 725 -20.81 -37.83 -10.13
CA PRO A 725 -21.03 -36.60 -9.32
C PRO A 725 -20.00 -36.40 -8.21
N ALA A 726 -19.55 -37.48 -7.55
CA ALA A 726 -18.51 -37.46 -6.53
C ALA A 726 -17.14 -37.03 -7.11
N SER A 727 -16.73 -37.61 -8.23
CA SER A 727 -15.48 -37.23 -8.90
C SER A 727 -15.54 -35.83 -9.52
N ALA A 728 -16.71 -35.41 -10.00
CA ALA A 728 -16.91 -34.04 -10.48
C ALA A 728 -16.77 -32.99 -9.36
N LEU A 729 -17.31 -33.28 -8.16
CA LEU A 729 -17.11 -32.42 -6.99
C LEU A 729 -15.63 -32.37 -6.55
N SER A 730 -14.97 -33.52 -6.54
CA SER A 730 -13.53 -33.65 -6.27
C SER A 730 -12.70 -32.79 -7.27
N LEU A 731 -13.01 -32.90 -8.55
CA LEU A 731 -12.37 -32.10 -9.61
C LEU A 731 -12.62 -30.62 -9.44
N LEU A 732 -13.84 -30.21 -9.07
CA LEU A 732 -14.16 -28.81 -8.76
C LEU A 732 -13.31 -28.25 -7.61
N ILE A 733 -13.14 -29.04 -6.53
CA ILE A 733 -12.26 -28.65 -5.40
C ILE A 733 -10.81 -28.58 -5.85
N PHE A 734 -10.35 -29.51 -6.66
CA PHE A 734 -9.01 -29.46 -7.23
C PHE A 734 -8.82 -28.21 -8.10
N CYS A 735 -9.73 -27.92 -9.02
CA CYS A 735 -9.71 -26.73 -9.88
C CYS A 735 -9.77 -25.41 -9.09
N LEU A 736 -10.45 -25.41 -7.94
CA LEU A 736 -10.49 -24.28 -7.02
C LEU A 736 -9.11 -23.97 -6.44
N LEU A 737 -8.39 -24.99 -5.98
CA LEU A 737 -7.22 -24.84 -5.09
C LEU A 737 -5.87 -25.05 -5.78
N TYR A 738 -5.81 -25.72 -6.95
CA TYR A 738 -4.54 -26.01 -7.62
C TYR A 738 -3.86 -24.74 -8.14
N THR A 739 -2.59 -24.88 -8.53
CA THR A 739 -1.70 -23.79 -8.92
C THR A 739 -2.39 -22.64 -9.66
N PRO A 740 -2.09 -21.38 -9.36
CA PRO A 740 -2.65 -20.23 -10.08
C PRO A 740 -2.16 -20.21 -11.54
N CYS A 741 -2.76 -19.35 -12.37
CA CYS A 741 -2.35 -19.21 -13.78
C CYS A 741 -0.90 -18.71 -13.90
N VAL A 742 -0.28 -18.94 -15.05
CA VAL A 742 1.13 -18.53 -15.34
C VAL A 742 1.36 -17.06 -15.06
N ALA A 743 0.40 -16.19 -15.38
CA ALA A 743 0.48 -14.75 -15.09
C ALA A 743 0.60 -14.47 -13.58
N ALA A 744 -0.15 -15.19 -12.75
CA ALA A 744 -0.09 -15.05 -11.30
C ALA A 744 1.24 -15.60 -10.73
N VAL A 745 1.71 -16.74 -11.23
CA VAL A 745 3.03 -17.31 -10.86
C VAL A 745 4.16 -16.35 -11.23
N SER A 746 4.09 -15.74 -12.42
CA SER A 746 5.05 -14.70 -12.85
C SER A 746 5.02 -13.49 -11.91
N SER A 747 3.85 -13.09 -11.43
CA SER A 747 3.71 -12.01 -10.45
C SER A 747 4.31 -12.40 -9.10
N VAL A 748 4.09 -13.62 -8.60
CA VAL A 748 4.76 -14.13 -7.39
C VAL A 748 6.27 -14.13 -7.55
N LYS A 749 6.77 -14.60 -8.72
CA LYS A 749 8.21 -14.61 -9.02
C LYS A 749 8.83 -13.20 -8.96
N ARG A 750 8.12 -12.20 -9.47
CA ARG A 750 8.56 -10.81 -9.45
C ARG A 750 8.58 -10.23 -8.03
N GLU A 751 7.56 -10.54 -7.22
CA GLU A 751 7.39 -9.99 -5.86
C GLU A 751 8.26 -10.69 -4.80
N LEU A 752 8.42 -12.01 -4.90
CA LEU A 752 9.08 -12.82 -3.87
C LEU A 752 10.28 -13.64 -4.38
N GLY A 753 10.51 -13.65 -5.69
CA GLY A 753 11.56 -14.44 -6.32
C GLY A 753 11.15 -15.87 -6.71
N SER A 754 12.07 -16.54 -7.45
CA SER A 754 11.79 -17.85 -8.08
C SER A 754 11.53 -18.96 -7.06
N LYS A 755 12.21 -18.93 -5.89
CA LYS A 755 12.00 -19.95 -4.83
C LYS A 755 10.56 -19.96 -4.32
N TRP A 756 9.99 -18.79 -4.04
CA TRP A 756 8.61 -18.65 -3.57
C TRP A 756 7.58 -18.97 -4.65
N ALA A 757 7.88 -18.66 -5.92
CA ALA A 757 7.03 -19.04 -7.03
C ALA A 757 6.88 -20.57 -7.13
N LEU A 758 7.98 -21.32 -6.97
CA LEU A 758 7.95 -22.79 -6.91
C LEU A 758 7.18 -23.29 -5.70
N VAL A 759 7.37 -22.70 -4.52
CA VAL A 759 6.61 -23.05 -3.31
C VAL A 759 5.10 -22.86 -3.53
N VAL A 760 4.68 -21.80 -4.20
CA VAL A 760 3.26 -21.56 -4.53
C VAL A 760 2.74 -22.63 -5.48
N VAL A 761 3.44 -22.93 -6.57
CA VAL A 761 3.02 -23.90 -7.57
C VAL A 761 2.86 -25.30 -6.95
N PHE A 762 3.90 -25.83 -6.32
CA PHE A 762 3.87 -27.15 -5.75
C PHE A 762 3.02 -27.23 -4.47
N GLY A 763 3.13 -26.25 -3.59
CA GLY A 763 2.37 -26.22 -2.34
C GLY A 763 0.87 -26.18 -2.57
N GLN A 764 0.40 -25.40 -3.53
CA GLN A 764 -1.03 -25.36 -3.87
C GLN A 764 -1.50 -26.64 -4.54
N CYS A 765 -0.69 -27.27 -5.42
CA CYS A 765 -1.03 -28.57 -5.98
C CYS A 765 -1.18 -29.64 -4.90
N VAL A 766 -0.29 -29.65 -3.89
CA VAL A 766 -0.37 -30.59 -2.76
C VAL A 766 -1.62 -30.34 -1.93
N VAL A 767 -1.91 -29.08 -1.57
CA VAL A 767 -3.14 -28.74 -0.82
C VAL A 767 -4.38 -29.10 -1.61
N ALA A 768 -4.41 -28.79 -2.92
CA ALA A 768 -5.53 -29.14 -3.81
C ALA A 768 -5.75 -30.65 -3.87
N TRP A 769 -4.68 -31.42 -3.98
CA TRP A 769 -4.75 -32.90 -4.03
C TRP A 769 -5.31 -33.49 -2.73
N ILE A 770 -4.80 -33.03 -1.56
CA ILE A 770 -5.27 -33.47 -0.24
C ILE A 770 -6.75 -33.14 -0.05
N MET A 771 -7.16 -31.91 -0.35
CA MET A 771 -8.54 -31.46 -0.18
C MET A 771 -9.50 -32.18 -1.14
N ALA A 772 -9.09 -32.41 -2.40
CA ALA A 772 -9.86 -33.15 -3.37
C ALA A 772 -10.02 -34.64 -2.97
N ALA A 773 -8.94 -35.25 -2.47
CA ALA A 773 -8.97 -36.62 -1.95
C ALA A 773 -9.92 -36.75 -0.74
N LEU A 774 -9.86 -35.82 0.18
CA LEU A 774 -10.73 -35.78 1.35
C LEU A 774 -12.21 -35.65 0.94
N VAL A 775 -12.53 -34.74 0.02
CA VAL A 775 -13.89 -34.54 -0.48
C VAL A 775 -14.37 -35.81 -1.23
N TYR A 776 -13.52 -36.40 -2.07
CA TYR A 776 -13.85 -37.65 -2.78
C TYR A 776 -14.14 -38.80 -1.81
N ALA A 777 -13.28 -38.99 -0.79
CA ALA A 777 -13.49 -40.01 0.24
C ALA A 777 -14.79 -39.77 1.03
N ILE A 778 -15.10 -38.53 1.41
CA ILE A 778 -16.39 -38.22 2.05
C ILE A 778 -17.56 -38.57 1.14
N CYS A 779 -17.51 -38.17 -0.15
CA CYS A 779 -18.59 -38.45 -1.08
C CYS A 779 -18.78 -39.97 -1.37
N LEU A 780 -17.75 -40.79 -1.16
CA LEU A 780 -17.87 -42.25 -1.28
C LEU A 780 -18.49 -42.90 -0.03
N CYS A 781 -18.49 -42.21 1.11
CA CYS A 781 -19.12 -42.72 2.34
C CYS A 781 -20.62 -42.45 2.41
N PHE A 782 -21.12 -41.54 1.59
CA PHE A 782 -22.56 -41.20 1.48
C PHE A 782 -23.10 -41.61 0.10
#